data_710a27a773d7898ec73b08e5c7eb4a1b
#
_entry.id   710a27a773d7898ec73b08e5c7eb4a1b
#
_cell.length_a   1.000
_cell.length_b   1.000
_cell.length_c   1.000
_cell.angle_alpha   90.00
_cell.angle_beta   90.00
_cell.angle_gamma   90.00
#
_symmetry.space_group_name_H-M   'P 1'
#
loop_
_entity.id
_entity.type
_entity.pdbx_description
1 polymer ?
#
loop_
_entity_poly.entity_id
_entity_poly.type
_entity_poly.pdbx_seq_one_letter_code
_entity_poly.pdbx_strand_id
1 'polypeptide(L)'
;MKRIYLSLLMSVPLLSIAQNPVIRDQFSADPTARVFNNRVYLYPSHDILPPDGQRQDWFCMEDYHVFSSENLTDWTDHGVIVSQNQVPWVKPDSYSMWAPDCVYRNGKYYFYFPSAPKQGFGFGVGVAIADNPEGPFIPEPEPIKGINGIDPCVLQASDGNAYIFWGAGRCAKLKPNMKELADDTPTEKVKWGMREFEMKGVNCLKDLPNRQAEGPFVFEHNGNYYLTYPYVRENTEVLGYAISKNPMGPYEYKGLIMSEHVNGCWTNHHSIVNYKDQWYLFYHHNDFSPRDDKRRSVCIEKLYFNADGTIQEVKPTMRGVGINKATEKIEIDRYSSASSDVTTELKDTVNTFRSFQANLPSKGSWIKYNDVDFSCLTDGYLIINAKASDNTKIYIREKSAKGKIIAKIDITAKPELPAGMPAMFRRDFSNQWLTLTAPLEYTPKGVSDLVVTVEGNAGASVDWIQFKNRPKYFSPATATEAKPDEQGFIRRWRLMEPMAVDVRSNVIFTNSWLSKKFDEELTKLPRQKGKWYVLDSKNYNMKLFRFAEKYGKQTYGSFFWCETIIDCEEDIDNVRLAAGSNGASKWWLNGEEVLLLEGDRRMVEDDGMSNRLTLKKGRNILRCAVINGPGLSDLCARFVDEKGNPVTNYNVTIK
;
A
#
# COMPACT_ATOMS: atom_id res chain seq x y z
N MET A 1 -22.99 40.40 -3.75
CA MET A 1 -21.70 39.72 -3.86
C MET A 1 -21.81 38.39 -3.11
N LYS A 2 -22.08 37.29 -3.84
CA LYS A 2 -22.09 35.93 -3.27
C LYS A 2 -20.64 35.39 -3.29
N ARG A 3 -20.08 35.15 -2.13
CA ARG A 3 -18.78 34.46 -2.00
C ARG A 3 -18.98 32.97 -2.27
N ILE A 4 -18.41 32.47 -3.37
CA ILE A 4 -18.31 31.06 -3.68
C ILE A 4 -17.10 30.56 -2.89
N TYR A 5 -17.35 29.71 -1.89
CA TYR A 5 -16.28 28.92 -1.24
C TYR A 5 -15.96 27.73 -2.13
N LEU A 6 -14.81 27.79 -2.77
CA LEU A 6 -14.22 26.65 -3.46
C LEU A 6 -13.56 25.77 -2.39
N SER A 7 -14.25 24.72 -1.96
CA SER A 7 -13.64 23.68 -1.11
C SER A 7 -12.70 22.85 -1.96
N LEU A 8 -11.41 23.06 -1.76
CA LEU A 8 -10.37 22.16 -2.26
C LEU A 8 -10.47 20.85 -1.47
N LEU A 9 -11.08 19.83 -2.04
CA LEU A 9 -10.94 18.46 -1.57
C LEU A 9 -9.49 18.04 -1.82
N MET A 10 -8.67 18.07 -0.80
CA MET A 10 -7.40 17.36 -0.80
C MET A 10 -7.71 15.86 -0.81
N SER A 11 -7.58 15.23 -1.96
CA SER A 11 -7.51 13.78 -2.06
C SER A 11 -6.25 13.33 -1.33
N VAL A 12 -6.42 12.78 -0.13
CA VAL A 12 -5.36 12.03 0.53
C VAL A 12 -5.10 10.81 -0.36
N PRO A 13 -3.89 10.59 -0.89
CA PRO A 13 -3.62 9.38 -1.61
C PRO A 13 -3.76 8.22 -0.63
N LEU A 14 -4.81 7.42 -0.78
CA LEU A 14 -4.91 6.12 -0.14
C LEU A 14 -3.68 5.33 -0.59
N LEU A 15 -2.91 4.86 0.37
CA LEU A 15 -1.73 4.03 0.12
C LEU A 15 -2.16 2.82 -0.72
N SER A 16 -1.71 2.79 -1.96
CA SER A 16 -1.87 1.69 -2.90
C SER A 16 -1.26 0.43 -2.32
N ILE A 17 -2.07 -0.55 -1.96
CA ILE A 17 -1.59 -1.82 -1.44
C ILE A 17 -2.20 -2.92 -2.30
N ALA A 18 -1.36 -3.54 -3.13
CA ALA A 18 -1.70 -4.68 -3.97
C ALA A 18 -1.91 -5.94 -3.11
N GLN A 19 -3.07 -6.07 -2.48
CA GLN A 19 -3.39 -7.18 -1.55
C GLN A 19 -4.89 -7.43 -1.47
N ASN A 20 -5.24 -8.67 -1.19
CA ASN A 20 -6.61 -9.06 -0.85
C ASN A 20 -6.93 -8.79 0.63
N PRO A 21 -8.19 -8.46 0.96
CA PRO A 21 -9.23 -7.99 0.05
C PRO A 21 -8.90 -6.63 -0.58
N VAL A 22 -9.44 -6.37 -1.77
CA VAL A 22 -9.14 -5.15 -2.54
C VAL A 22 -9.94 -3.93 -2.10
N ILE A 23 -11.13 -4.12 -1.55
CA ILE A 23 -11.95 -3.07 -0.90
C ILE A 23 -11.84 -3.29 0.60
N ARG A 24 -11.49 -2.25 1.35
CA ARG A 24 -11.13 -2.37 2.78
C ARG A 24 -11.92 -1.49 3.72
N ASP A 25 -12.61 -0.49 3.21
CA ASP A 25 -13.38 0.50 3.96
C ASP A 25 -14.84 0.09 4.17
N GLN A 26 -15.28 -0.94 3.46
CA GLN A 26 -16.59 -1.56 3.64
C GLN A 26 -16.54 -3.06 3.31
N PHE A 27 -17.52 -3.83 3.80
CA PHE A 27 -17.71 -5.20 3.36
C PHE A 27 -18.34 -5.19 1.97
N SER A 28 -17.82 -6.04 1.11
CA SER A 28 -18.22 -6.13 -0.30
C SER A 28 -18.26 -7.61 -0.71
N ALA A 29 -19.30 -7.99 -1.41
CA ALA A 29 -19.52 -9.37 -1.80
C ALA A 29 -19.93 -9.50 -3.26
N ASP A 30 -20.13 -10.72 -3.72
CA ASP A 30 -20.73 -11.04 -5.04
C ASP A 30 -20.14 -10.18 -6.18
N PRO A 31 -18.81 -10.17 -6.36
CA PRO A 31 -18.14 -9.17 -7.19
C PRO A 31 -18.41 -9.38 -8.66
N THR A 32 -19.12 -8.46 -9.27
CA THR A 32 -19.15 -8.36 -10.73
C THR A 32 -18.13 -7.34 -11.20
N ALA A 33 -17.08 -7.82 -11.85
CA ALA A 33 -16.08 -6.99 -12.51
C ALA A 33 -16.38 -6.92 -14.02
N ARG A 34 -16.25 -5.73 -14.60
CA ARG A 34 -16.38 -5.50 -16.03
C ARG A 34 -15.31 -4.54 -16.52
N VAL A 35 -14.91 -4.66 -17.76
CA VAL A 35 -13.90 -3.78 -18.37
C VAL A 35 -14.59 -2.79 -19.29
N PHE A 36 -14.52 -1.52 -18.97
CA PHE A 36 -15.00 -0.42 -19.80
C PHE A 36 -13.89 0.61 -19.98
N ASN A 37 -13.70 1.10 -21.19
CA ASN A 37 -12.74 2.17 -21.50
C ASN A 37 -11.33 1.90 -20.94
N ASN A 38 -10.84 0.66 -21.06
CA ASN A 38 -9.53 0.22 -20.53
C ASN A 38 -9.35 0.39 -19.01
N ARG A 39 -10.45 0.34 -18.26
CA ARG A 39 -10.51 0.39 -16.79
C ARG A 39 -11.42 -0.73 -16.31
N VAL A 40 -11.05 -1.35 -15.19
CA VAL A 40 -11.93 -2.32 -14.51
C VAL A 40 -12.88 -1.57 -13.61
N TYR A 41 -14.16 -1.87 -13.74
CA TYR A 41 -15.23 -1.43 -12.86
C TYR A 41 -15.73 -2.63 -12.07
N LEU A 42 -15.86 -2.46 -10.78
CA LEU A 42 -16.30 -3.50 -9.84
C LEU A 42 -17.62 -3.05 -9.20
N TYR A 43 -18.65 -3.88 -9.35
CA TYR A 43 -19.99 -3.69 -8.84
C TYR A 43 -20.28 -4.81 -7.82
N PRO A 44 -19.91 -4.65 -6.55
CA PRO A 44 -20.19 -5.65 -5.52
C PRO A 44 -21.55 -5.41 -4.86
N SER A 45 -22.05 -6.43 -4.16
CA SER A 45 -23.01 -6.23 -3.10
C SER A 45 -22.37 -5.55 -1.90
N HIS A 46 -23.11 -4.72 -1.18
CA HIS A 46 -22.63 -4.03 0.02
C HIS A 46 -23.19 -4.71 1.27
N ASP A 47 -22.42 -5.60 1.88
CA ASP A 47 -22.80 -6.27 3.12
C ASP A 47 -22.77 -5.29 4.30
N ILE A 48 -23.90 -5.12 4.98
CA ILE A 48 -24.02 -4.27 6.16
C ILE A 48 -24.40 -5.09 7.40
N LEU A 49 -24.19 -4.53 8.58
CA LEU A 49 -24.74 -5.09 9.81
C LEU A 49 -26.26 -5.02 9.75
N PRO A 50 -26.99 -6.10 10.10
CA PRO A 50 -28.43 -6.08 10.10
C PRO A 50 -28.96 -4.99 11.03
N PRO A 51 -29.80 -4.06 10.54
CA PRO A 51 -30.47 -3.08 11.39
C PRO A 51 -31.36 -3.72 12.44
N ASP A 52 -31.73 -2.95 13.47
CA ASP A 52 -32.65 -3.39 14.50
C ASP A 52 -33.97 -3.87 13.89
N GLY A 53 -34.45 -5.03 14.33
CA GLY A 53 -35.67 -5.64 13.80
C GLY A 53 -35.45 -6.57 12.59
N GLN A 54 -34.26 -6.57 12.01
CA GLN A 54 -33.88 -7.51 10.96
C GLN A 54 -33.30 -8.81 11.56
N ARG A 55 -33.32 -9.88 10.77
CA ARG A 55 -32.69 -11.15 11.11
C ARG A 55 -31.18 -11.00 11.22
N GLN A 56 -30.62 -11.18 12.41
CA GLN A 56 -29.21 -10.87 12.72
C GLN A 56 -28.20 -11.84 12.08
N ASP A 57 -28.60 -13.05 11.74
CA ASP A 57 -27.79 -14.08 11.12
C ASP A 57 -28.05 -14.21 9.60
N TRP A 58 -28.39 -13.10 8.93
CA TRP A 58 -28.75 -13.09 7.52
C TRP A 58 -27.99 -12.05 6.71
N PHE A 59 -28.08 -12.19 5.40
CA PHE A 59 -27.50 -11.25 4.43
C PHE A 59 -28.34 -9.97 4.39
N CYS A 60 -27.73 -8.83 4.70
CA CYS A 60 -28.36 -7.51 4.65
C CYS A 60 -27.55 -6.58 3.74
N MET A 61 -28.22 -6.06 2.69
CA MET A 61 -27.65 -5.18 1.70
C MET A 61 -28.70 -4.17 1.25
N GLU A 62 -28.41 -2.88 1.40
CA GLU A 62 -29.36 -1.80 1.10
C GLU A 62 -29.08 -1.02 -0.17
N ASP A 63 -27.84 -1.09 -0.66
CA ASP A 63 -27.38 -0.32 -1.80
C ASP A 63 -26.24 -1.01 -2.54
N TYR A 64 -25.78 -0.36 -3.61
CA TYR A 64 -24.62 -0.75 -4.39
C TYR A 64 -23.68 0.44 -4.57
N HIS A 65 -22.40 0.20 -4.32
CA HIS A 65 -21.32 1.07 -4.74
C HIS A 65 -20.73 0.61 -6.09
N VAL A 66 -20.02 1.49 -6.76
CA VAL A 66 -19.16 1.11 -7.86
C VAL A 66 -17.74 1.58 -7.60
N PHE A 67 -16.80 0.68 -7.81
CA PHE A 67 -15.37 0.96 -7.70
C PHE A 67 -14.71 0.85 -9.07
N SER A 68 -13.64 1.60 -9.31
CA SER A 68 -12.87 1.43 -10.55
C SER A 68 -11.37 1.44 -10.31
N SER A 69 -10.62 0.73 -11.18
CA SER A 69 -9.18 0.66 -11.13
C SER A 69 -8.55 0.52 -12.52
N GLU A 70 -7.38 1.14 -12.72
CA GLU A 70 -6.54 0.98 -13.92
C GLU A 70 -5.41 -0.04 -13.73
N ASN A 71 -5.13 -0.46 -12.49
CA ASN A 71 -4.01 -1.32 -12.14
C ASN A 71 -4.37 -2.49 -11.21
N LEU A 72 -5.66 -2.63 -10.82
CA LEU A 72 -6.21 -3.64 -9.91
C LEU A 72 -5.70 -3.53 -8.45
N THR A 73 -5.00 -2.47 -8.12
CA THR A 73 -4.46 -2.21 -6.77
C THR A 73 -5.01 -0.95 -6.17
N ASP A 74 -5.15 0.09 -6.99
CA ASP A 74 -5.72 1.38 -6.59
C ASP A 74 -7.16 1.43 -7.02
N TRP A 75 -8.06 1.44 -6.05
CA TRP A 75 -9.49 1.48 -6.30
C TRP A 75 -10.07 2.83 -5.90
N THR A 76 -10.87 3.40 -6.79
CA THR A 76 -11.63 4.62 -6.53
C THR A 76 -13.08 4.22 -6.26
N ASP A 77 -13.61 4.57 -5.10
CA ASP A 77 -15.04 4.48 -4.80
C ASP A 77 -15.76 5.70 -5.41
N HIS A 78 -16.76 5.43 -6.24
CA HIS A 78 -17.60 6.44 -6.87
C HIS A 78 -18.91 6.68 -6.08
N GLY A 79 -19.08 6.01 -4.95
CA GLY A 79 -20.23 6.11 -4.08
C GLY A 79 -21.41 5.22 -4.49
N VAL A 80 -22.54 5.45 -3.83
CA VAL A 80 -23.78 4.70 -4.04
C VAL A 80 -24.37 5.01 -5.41
N ILE A 81 -24.63 3.96 -6.20
CA ILE A 81 -25.23 4.06 -7.54
C ILE A 81 -26.72 3.71 -7.59
N VAL A 82 -27.18 2.79 -6.74
CA VAL A 82 -28.59 2.43 -6.58
C VAL A 82 -28.84 2.01 -5.12
N SER A 83 -29.90 2.48 -4.51
CA SER A 83 -30.34 2.04 -3.18
C SER A 83 -31.77 1.48 -3.20
N GLN A 84 -32.10 0.62 -2.26
CA GLN A 84 -33.42 -0.04 -2.18
C GLN A 84 -34.61 0.94 -2.20
N ASN A 85 -34.46 2.11 -1.55
CA ASN A 85 -35.52 3.10 -1.44
C ASN A 85 -35.69 3.96 -2.72
N GLN A 86 -34.74 3.90 -3.66
CA GLN A 86 -34.85 4.55 -4.97
C GLN A 86 -35.59 3.71 -6.00
N VAL A 87 -35.77 2.41 -5.74
CA VAL A 87 -36.35 1.46 -6.70
C VAL A 87 -37.87 1.32 -6.44
N PRO A 88 -38.76 1.75 -7.37
CA PRO A 88 -40.20 1.83 -7.13
C PRO A 88 -40.86 0.50 -6.75
N TRP A 89 -40.39 -0.61 -7.30
CA TRP A 89 -40.98 -1.95 -7.12
C TRP A 89 -40.39 -2.72 -5.93
N VAL A 90 -39.24 -2.31 -5.39
CA VAL A 90 -38.59 -2.99 -4.27
C VAL A 90 -39.31 -2.72 -2.97
N LYS A 91 -39.50 -3.75 -2.15
CA LYS A 91 -40.06 -3.64 -0.81
C LYS A 91 -39.16 -2.78 0.07
N PRO A 92 -39.66 -1.71 0.66
CA PRO A 92 -38.89 -0.86 1.57
C PRO A 92 -38.30 -1.71 2.71
N ASP A 93 -37.06 -1.36 3.10
CA ASP A 93 -36.34 -1.99 4.21
C ASP A 93 -36.26 -3.53 4.11
N SER A 94 -36.19 -4.04 2.87
CA SER A 94 -36.02 -5.48 2.63
C SER A 94 -34.58 -5.93 2.78
N TYR A 95 -33.63 -4.99 2.63
CA TYR A 95 -32.19 -5.23 2.68
C TYR A 95 -31.74 -6.40 1.79
N SER A 96 -32.37 -6.49 0.61
CA SER A 96 -32.20 -7.60 -0.33
C SER A 96 -31.61 -7.16 -1.68
N MET A 97 -30.79 -6.13 -1.70
CA MET A 97 -30.04 -5.67 -2.86
C MET A 97 -28.81 -6.59 -3.07
N TRP A 98 -29.09 -7.83 -3.55
CA TRP A 98 -28.09 -8.90 -3.63
C TRP A 98 -27.29 -8.83 -4.94
N ALA A 99 -26.58 -9.90 -5.31
CA ALA A 99 -25.60 -10.00 -6.38
C ALA A 99 -26.00 -9.31 -7.71
N PRO A 100 -25.28 -8.26 -8.14
CA PRO A 100 -25.62 -7.49 -9.34
C PRO A 100 -24.79 -7.90 -10.56
N ASP A 101 -25.14 -7.35 -11.73
CA ASP A 101 -24.30 -7.31 -12.93
C ASP A 101 -24.43 -5.98 -13.66
N CYS A 102 -23.43 -5.62 -14.50
CA CYS A 102 -23.46 -4.42 -15.32
C CYS A 102 -22.88 -4.68 -16.70
N VAL A 103 -23.59 -4.24 -17.77
CA VAL A 103 -23.08 -4.33 -19.14
C VAL A 103 -23.30 -3.04 -19.91
N TYR A 104 -22.43 -2.79 -20.89
CA TYR A 104 -22.56 -1.65 -21.81
C TYR A 104 -23.14 -2.09 -23.14
N ARG A 105 -24.21 -1.44 -23.62
CA ARG A 105 -24.78 -1.69 -24.94
C ARG A 105 -25.47 -0.43 -25.48
N ASN A 106 -25.32 -0.19 -26.79
CA ASN A 106 -26.03 0.91 -27.51
C ASN A 106 -25.86 2.29 -26.83
N GLY A 107 -24.66 2.60 -26.33
CA GLY A 107 -24.37 3.89 -25.71
C GLY A 107 -24.84 4.04 -24.27
N LYS A 108 -25.34 2.98 -23.64
CA LYS A 108 -25.83 2.99 -22.26
C LYS A 108 -25.25 1.86 -21.43
N TYR A 109 -25.18 2.04 -20.13
CA TYR A 109 -24.85 1.04 -19.12
C TYR A 109 -26.14 0.53 -18.51
N TYR A 110 -26.27 -0.80 -18.43
CA TYR A 110 -27.43 -1.50 -17.87
C TYR A 110 -26.96 -2.26 -16.64
N PHE A 111 -27.43 -1.82 -15.48
CA PHE A 111 -27.13 -2.42 -14.19
C PHE A 111 -28.30 -3.29 -13.76
N TYR A 112 -28.07 -4.61 -13.63
CA TYR A 112 -29.05 -5.62 -13.25
C TYR A 112 -28.87 -6.00 -11.80
N PHE A 113 -29.97 -6.08 -11.06
CA PHE A 113 -29.92 -6.41 -9.64
C PHE A 113 -31.18 -7.15 -9.20
N PRO A 114 -31.07 -8.15 -8.30
CA PRO A 114 -32.22 -8.81 -7.71
C PRO A 114 -32.66 -8.04 -6.48
N SER A 115 -33.97 -8.08 -6.17
CA SER A 115 -34.48 -7.65 -4.87
C SER A 115 -35.86 -8.23 -4.60
N ALA A 116 -36.30 -8.17 -3.32
CA ALA A 116 -37.62 -8.56 -2.90
C ALA A 116 -38.67 -7.55 -3.38
N PRO A 117 -39.71 -7.93 -4.13
CA PRO A 117 -40.72 -7.01 -4.63
C PRO A 117 -41.75 -6.64 -3.53
N LYS A 118 -42.36 -5.42 -3.68
CA LYS A 118 -43.47 -4.99 -2.84
C LYS A 118 -44.70 -5.93 -2.91
N GLN A 119 -44.89 -6.50 -4.09
CA GLN A 119 -45.99 -7.41 -4.38
C GLN A 119 -45.48 -8.68 -5.03
N GLY A 120 -46.01 -9.82 -4.63
CA GLY A 120 -45.59 -11.11 -5.15
C GLY A 120 -44.76 -11.91 -4.15
N PHE A 121 -44.09 -12.95 -4.65
CA PHE A 121 -43.28 -13.86 -3.86
C PHE A 121 -41.92 -14.08 -4.55
N GLY A 122 -40.85 -14.25 -3.76
CA GLY A 122 -39.49 -14.47 -4.25
C GLY A 122 -38.76 -13.18 -4.59
N PHE A 123 -37.96 -13.21 -5.60
CA PHE A 123 -37.12 -12.09 -6.05
C PHE A 123 -37.44 -11.71 -7.48
N GLY A 124 -37.52 -10.40 -7.76
CA GLY A 124 -37.49 -9.87 -9.11
C GLY A 124 -36.08 -9.41 -9.48
N VAL A 125 -35.80 -9.37 -10.78
CA VAL A 125 -34.59 -8.77 -11.32
C VAL A 125 -34.94 -7.41 -11.94
N GLY A 126 -34.38 -6.33 -11.40
CA GLY A 126 -34.52 -4.97 -11.91
C GLY A 126 -33.40 -4.60 -12.86
N VAL A 127 -33.63 -3.49 -13.57
CA VAL A 127 -32.63 -2.83 -14.43
C VAL A 127 -32.55 -1.36 -14.04
N ALA A 128 -31.35 -0.83 -13.90
CA ALA A 128 -31.11 0.61 -13.82
C ALA A 128 -30.19 1.03 -14.97
N ILE A 129 -30.37 2.24 -15.51
CA ILE A 129 -29.70 2.67 -16.75
C ILE A 129 -28.91 3.96 -16.48
N ALA A 130 -27.69 4.03 -17.03
CA ALA A 130 -26.82 5.20 -16.93
C ALA A 130 -26.13 5.52 -18.26
N ASP A 131 -25.62 6.75 -18.35
CA ASP A 131 -24.74 7.19 -19.44
C ASP A 131 -23.26 6.89 -19.18
N ASN A 132 -22.88 6.71 -17.91
CA ASN A 132 -21.52 6.45 -17.49
C ASN A 132 -21.49 5.18 -16.62
N PRO A 133 -20.36 4.45 -16.58
CA PRO A 133 -20.24 3.23 -15.79
C PRO A 133 -20.29 3.47 -14.29
N GLU A 134 -19.97 4.67 -13.82
CA GLU A 134 -20.10 5.12 -12.44
C GLU A 134 -21.45 5.76 -12.11
N GLY A 135 -22.38 5.76 -13.06
CA GLY A 135 -23.72 6.33 -12.87
C GLY A 135 -23.83 7.82 -13.22
N PRO A 136 -24.88 8.51 -12.74
CA PRO A 136 -25.97 7.97 -11.90
C PRO A 136 -26.88 6.98 -12.66
N PHE A 137 -27.22 5.88 -12.01
CA PHE A 137 -28.13 4.88 -12.56
C PHE A 137 -29.58 5.19 -12.19
N ILE A 138 -30.46 5.17 -13.17
CA ILE A 138 -31.91 5.41 -13.01
C ILE A 138 -32.64 4.06 -13.08
N PRO A 139 -33.23 3.57 -11.97
CA PRO A 139 -33.97 2.31 -11.95
C PRO A 139 -35.23 2.36 -12.81
N GLU A 140 -35.50 1.29 -13.55
CA GLU A 140 -36.78 1.08 -14.21
C GLU A 140 -37.88 0.86 -13.15
N PRO A 141 -39.14 1.32 -13.44
CA PRO A 141 -40.23 1.27 -12.47
C PRO A 141 -40.72 -0.14 -12.14
N GLU A 142 -40.43 -1.11 -12.97
CA GLU A 142 -40.85 -2.51 -12.83
C GLU A 142 -39.67 -3.46 -13.06
N PRO A 143 -39.65 -4.66 -12.45
CA PRO A 143 -38.65 -5.68 -12.73
C PRO A 143 -38.88 -6.30 -14.11
N ILE A 144 -37.90 -7.00 -14.64
CA ILE A 144 -38.00 -7.74 -15.93
C ILE A 144 -39.10 -8.80 -15.79
N LYS A 145 -40.13 -8.66 -16.58
CA LYS A 145 -41.26 -9.57 -16.56
C LYS A 145 -40.88 -10.98 -16.97
N GLY A 146 -41.23 -11.95 -16.12
CA GLY A 146 -40.97 -13.37 -16.36
C GLY A 146 -39.69 -13.90 -15.73
N ILE A 147 -38.89 -13.06 -15.08
CA ILE A 147 -37.76 -13.49 -14.25
C ILE A 147 -38.21 -13.52 -12.80
N ASN A 148 -38.05 -14.67 -12.15
CA ASN A 148 -38.17 -14.84 -10.71
C ASN A 148 -36.93 -15.57 -10.22
N GLY A 149 -36.05 -14.87 -9.48
CA GLY A 149 -34.78 -15.41 -9.02
C GLY A 149 -33.78 -14.33 -8.66
N ILE A 150 -32.57 -14.77 -8.38
CA ILE A 150 -31.43 -13.95 -7.93
C ILE A 150 -30.27 -14.06 -8.92
N ASP A 151 -29.23 -13.27 -8.70
CA ASP A 151 -27.93 -13.37 -9.33
C ASP A 151 -27.98 -13.24 -10.88
N PRO A 152 -28.50 -12.14 -11.40
CA PRO A 152 -28.47 -11.92 -12.85
C PRO A 152 -27.05 -11.77 -13.35
N CYS A 153 -26.77 -12.39 -14.50
CA CYS A 153 -25.56 -12.14 -15.31
C CYS A 153 -25.94 -12.00 -16.78
N VAL A 154 -25.39 -11.02 -17.47
CA VAL A 154 -25.68 -10.79 -18.88
C VAL A 154 -24.46 -11.04 -19.74
N LEU A 155 -24.60 -11.98 -20.67
CA LEU A 155 -23.63 -12.22 -21.74
C LEU A 155 -24.02 -11.43 -22.99
N GLN A 156 -23.10 -10.65 -23.49
CA GLN A 156 -23.15 -10.13 -24.85
C GLN A 156 -22.34 -11.06 -25.74
N ALA A 157 -23.02 -11.89 -26.50
CA ALA A 157 -22.40 -12.93 -27.30
C ALA A 157 -21.91 -12.40 -28.65
N SER A 158 -20.93 -13.08 -29.24
CA SER A 158 -20.38 -12.78 -30.59
C SER A 158 -21.40 -12.91 -31.71
N ASP A 159 -22.53 -13.59 -31.48
CA ASP A 159 -23.66 -13.66 -32.40
C ASP A 159 -24.48 -12.35 -32.48
N GLY A 160 -24.10 -11.33 -31.73
CA GLY A 160 -24.74 -10.01 -31.68
C GLY A 160 -25.95 -9.93 -30.75
N ASN A 161 -26.35 -11.01 -30.08
CA ASN A 161 -27.44 -11.04 -29.12
C ASN A 161 -26.95 -10.86 -27.66
N ALA A 162 -27.88 -10.52 -26.78
CA ALA A 162 -27.65 -10.53 -25.36
C ALA A 162 -28.49 -11.62 -24.68
N TYR A 163 -27.90 -12.31 -23.74
CA TYR A 163 -28.51 -13.40 -22.98
C TYR A 163 -28.39 -13.09 -21.50
N ILE A 164 -29.48 -13.24 -20.74
CA ILE A 164 -29.49 -13.11 -19.29
C ILE A 164 -29.56 -14.49 -18.64
N PHE A 165 -28.71 -14.68 -17.63
CA PHE A 165 -28.64 -15.86 -16.80
C PHE A 165 -29.03 -15.48 -15.38
N TRP A 166 -29.64 -16.40 -14.61
CA TRP A 166 -29.99 -16.17 -13.23
C TRP A 166 -30.14 -17.49 -12.45
N GLY A 167 -30.05 -17.42 -11.14
CA GLY A 167 -30.19 -18.56 -10.24
C GLY A 167 -29.26 -19.73 -10.62
N ALA A 168 -29.79 -20.94 -10.61
CA ALA A 168 -29.01 -22.15 -10.90
C ALA A 168 -28.78 -22.40 -12.42
N GLY A 169 -28.44 -21.36 -13.18
CA GLY A 169 -28.15 -21.49 -14.62
C GLY A 169 -29.39 -21.47 -15.53
N ARG A 170 -30.46 -20.82 -15.11
CA ARG A 170 -31.57 -20.50 -15.99
C ARG A 170 -31.16 -19.37 -16.94
N CYS A 171 -31.54 -19.44 -18.19
CA CYS A 171 -31.18 -18.41 -19.19
C CYS A 171 -32.29 -18.12 -20.19
N ALA A 172 -32.22 -16.90 -20.75
CA ALA A 172 -33.09 -16.45 -21.83
C ALA A 172 -32.38 -15.39 -22.70
N LYS A 173 -32.85 -15.19 -23.91
CA LYS A 173 -32.42 -14.08 -24.75
C LYS A 173 -33.13 -12.80 -24.34
N LEU A 174 -32.39 -11.68 -24.30
CA LEU A 174 -32.95 -10.33 -24.11
C LEU A 174 -33.35 -9.71 -25.46
N LYS A 175 -34.39 -8.87 -25.42
CA LYS A 175 -34.67 -7.94 -26.55
C LYS A 175 -33.54 -6.89 -26.67
N PRO A 176 -33.44 -6.23 -27.84
CA PRO A 176 -32.46 -5.17 -28.06
C PRO A 176 -32.51 -4.00 -27.07
N ASN A 177 -33.66 -3.78 -26.40
CA ASN A 177 -33.83 -2.78 -25.38
C ASN A 177 -33.18 -3.12 -24.02
N MET A 178 -32.66 -4.35 -23.88
CA MET A 178 -31.97 -4.85 -22.69
C MET A 178 -32.80 -4.92 -21.40
N LYS A 179 -34.13 -4.73 -21.50
CA LYS A 179 -35.06 -4.65 -20.36
C LYS A 179 -36.16 -5.72 -20.38
N GLU A 180 -36.26 -6.45 -21.46
CA GLU A 180 -37.31 -7.44 -21.68
C GLU A 180 -36.73 -8.74 -22.26
N LEU A 181 -37.35 -9.85 -21.88
CA LEU A 181 -37.07 -11.14 -22.52
C LEU A 181 -37.62 -11.15 -23.95
N ALA A 182 -36.95 -11.88 -24.82
CA ALA A 182 -37.41 -12.10 -26.20
C ALA A 182 -38.80 -12.74 -26.21
N ASP A 183 -39.63 -12.42 -27.23
CA ASP A 183 -41.01 -12.84 -27.28
C ASP A 183 -41.16 -14.36 -27.44
N ASP A 184 -40.18 -15.02 -28.05
CA ASP A 184 -40.07 -16.46 -28.22
C ASP A 184 -39.45 -17.20 -27.02
N THR A 185 -39.22 -16.50 -25.89
CA THR A 185 -38.68 -17.11 -24.67
C THR A 185 -39.57 -18.26 -24.20
N PRO A 186 -39.05 -19.50 -24.13
CA PRO A 186 -39.83 -20.65 -23.71
C PRO A 186 -40.29 -20.51 -22.25
N THR A 187 -41.39 -21.18 -21.93
CA THR A 187 -41.90 -21.31 -20.55
C THR A 187 -41.83 -22.77 -20.14
N GLU A 188 -41.17 -23.02 -19.00
CA GLU A 188 -41.06 -24.36 -18.43
C GLU A 188 -41.82 -24.45 -17.16
N LYS A 189 -42.37 -25.64 -16.88
CA LYS A 189 -42.95 -25.97 -15.58
C LYS A 189 -41.85 -26.47 -14.64
N VAL A 190 -41.68 -25.78 -13.55
CA VAL A 190 -40.69 -26.09 -12.52
C VAL A 190 -41.37 -26.47 -11.22
N LYS A 191 -40.92 -27.53 -10.59
CA LYS A 191 -41.41 -27.97 -9.27
C LYS A 191 -40.48 -27.51 -8.15
N TRP A 192 -41.06 -26.84 -7.15
CA TRP A 192 -40.36 -26.54 -5.91
C TRP A 192 -41.17 -27.10 -4.73
N GLY A 193 -40.70 -28.17 -4.15
CA GLY A 193 -41.46 -28.96 -3.19
C GLY A 193 -42.72 -29.53 -3.86
N MET A 194 -43.90 -29.26 -3.24
CA MET A 194 -45.20 -29.67 -3.77
C MET A 194 -45.85 -28.65 -4.72
N ARG A 195 -45.20 -27.52 -4.98
CA ARG A 195 -45.74 -26.45 -5.85
C ARG A 195 -45.14 -26.55 -7.24
N GLU A 196 -45.96 -26.38 -8.25
CA GLU A 196 -45.56 -26.25 -9.65
C GLU A 196 -45.73 -24.79 -10.10
N PHE A 197 -44.70 -24.24 -10.78
CA PHE A 197 -44.71 -22.88 -11.29
C PHE A 197 -44.32 -22.87 -12.75
N GLU A 198 -44.84 -21.94 -13.50
CA GLU A 198 -44.32 -21.59 -14.81
C GLU A 198 -43.19 -20.56 -14.72
N MET A 199 -42.06 -20.91 -15.29
CA MET A 199 -40.90 -20.01 -15.33
C MET A 199 -40.45 -19.79 -16.75
N LYS A 200 -40.15 -18.54 -17.09
CA LYS A 200 -39.54 -18.18 -18.38
C LYS A 200 -38.10 -18.66 -18.45
N GLY A 201 -37.61 -18.88 -19.71
CA GLY A 201 -36.24 -19.30 -19.98
C GLY A 201 -36.06 -20.81 -19.95
N VAL A 202 -34.85 -21.25 -20.22
CA VAL A 202 -34.43 -22.66 -20.22
C VAL A 202 -33.36 -22.88 -19.12
N ASN A 203 -33.35 -24.08 -18.57
CA ASN A 203 -32.22 -24.50 -17.74
C ASN A 203 -31.07 -24.96 -18.68
N CYS A 204 -29.98 -24.23 -18.69
CA CYS A 204 -28.84 -24.50 -19.54
C CYS A 204 -27.78 -25.44 -18.90
N LEU A 205 -27.85 -25.69 -17.59
CA LEU A 205 -27.00 -26.65 -16.90
C LEU A 205 -27.71 -28.00 -16.78
N LYS A 206 -27.22 -29.05 -17.50
CA LYS A 206 -27.85 -30.36 -17.50
C LYS A 206 -27.38 -31.28 -16.38
N ASP A 207 -26.10 -31.29 -16.10
CA ASP A 207 -25.48 -32.26 -15.17
C ASP A 207 -24.68 -31.53 -14.10
N LEU A 208 -25.38 -31.01 -13.09
CA LEU A 208 -24.75 -30.45 -11.91
C LEU A 208 -24.17 -31.55 -11.01
N PRO A 209 -22.93 -31.41 -10.54
CA PRO A 209 -22.35 -32.33 -9.55
C PRO A 209 -23.14 -32.34 -8.22
N ASN A 210 -23.91 -31.27 -7.96
CA ASN A 210 -24.81 -31.15 -6.81
C ASN A 210 -26.06 -30.34 -7.18
N ARG A 211 -27.13 -30.50 -6.42
CA ARG A 211 -28.47 -29.95 -6.71
C ARG A 211 -28.62 -28.45 -6.39
N GLN A 212 -27.66 -27.84 -5.71
CA GLN A 212 -27.75 -26.44 -5.30
C GLN A 212 -26.62 -25.66 -5.95
N ALA A 213 -26.96 -24.83 -6.93
CA ALA A 213 -26.09 -23.87 -7.57
C ALA A 213 -26.77 -22.51 -7.66
N GLU A 214 -26.01 -21.45 -7.68
CA GLU A 214 -26.44 -20.07 -7.87
C GLU A 214 -25.36 -19.26 -8.56
N GLY A 215 -25.42 -17.92 -8.56
CA GLY A 215 -24.34 -17.02 -8.93
C GLY A 215 -23.73 -17.25 -10.30
N PRO A 216 -24.51 -17.44 -11.39
CA PRO A 216 -23.95 -17.74 -12.70
C PRO A 216 -23.17 -16.54 -13.25
N PHE A 217 -21.99 -16.80 -13.77
CA PHE A 217 -21.25 -15.81 -14.56
C PHE A 217 -20.87 -16.41 -15.91
N VAL A 218 -21.11 -15.68 -17.00
CA VAL A 218 -20.92 -16.21 -18.34
C VAL A 218 -20.02 -15.30 -19.17
N PHE A 219 -19.05 -15.91 -19.83
CA PHE A 219 -18.17 -15.22 -20.78
C PHE A 219 -17.85 -16.10 -21.99
N GLU A 220 -17.37 -15.46 -23.04
CA GLU A 220 -16.93 -16.13 -24.26
C GLU A 220 -15.40 -16.10 -24.35
N HIS A 221 -14.79 -17.24 -24.68
CA HIS A 221 -13.36 -17.34 -24.90
C HIS A 221 -13.03 -18.40 -25.93
N ASN A 222 -12.25 -18.04 -26.96
CA ASN A 222 -11.81 -18.95 -28.03
C ASN A 222 -12.97 -19.75 -28.69
N GLY A 223 -14.11 -19.08 -28.96
CA GLY A 223 -15.28 -19.69 -29.61
C GLY A 223 -15.99 -20.73 -28.75
N ASN A 224 -15.82 -20.68 -27.44
CA ASN A 224 -16.58 -21.41 -26.44
C ASN A 224 -17.24 -20.42 -25.46
N TYR A 225 -18.41 -20.82 -24.97
CA TYR A 225 -19.07 -20.13 -23.86
C TYR A 225 -18.79 -20.88 -22.59
N TYR A 226 -18.37 -20.14 -21.56
CA TYR A 226 -18.07 -20.67 -20.24
C TYR A 226 -19.14 -20.16 -19.28
N LEU A 227 -19.89 -21.07 -18.70
CA LEU A 227 -20.80 -20.80 -17.60
C LEU A 227 -20.10 -21.25 -16.31
N THR A 228 -19.80 -20.30 -15.49
CA THR A 228 -19.14 -20.51 -14.19
C THR A 228 -20.14 -20.23 -13.08
N TYR A 229 -20.08 -20.97 -11.98
CA TYR A 229 -21.09 -20.89 -10.93
C TYR A 229 -20.57 -21.48 -9.60
N PRO A 230 -20.99 -20.93 -8.45
CA PRO A 230 -20.86 -21.60 -7.16
C PRO A 230 -21.88 -22.74 -7.07
N TYR A 231 -21.47 -23.80 -6.39
CA TYR A 231 -22.37 -24.88 -6.01
C TYR A 231 -21.91 -25.52 -4.69
N VAL A 232 -22.86 -26.03 -3.92
CA VAL A 232 -22.55 -26.65 -2.62
C VAL A 232 -21.86 -27.99 -2.83
N ARG A 233 -20.65 -28.11 -2.30
CA ARG A 233 -19.92 -29.36 -2.12
C ARG A 233 -19.68 -29.55 -0.63
N GLU A 234 -20.04 -30.72 -0.11
CA GLU A 234 -20.03 -30.97 1.33
C GLU A 234 -20.90 -29.97 2.12
N ASN A 235 -20.32 -28.94 2.71
CA ASN A 235 -21.02 -27.97 3.58
C ASN A 235 -20.91 -26.52 3.11
N THR A 236 -20.10 -26.23 2.10
CA THR A 236 -19.86 -24.86 1.60
C THR A 236 -19.85 -24.84 0.09
N GLU A 237 -19.86 -23.65 -0.49
CA GLU A 237 -19.78 -23.47 -1.94
C GLU A 237 -18.34 -23.53 -2.43
N VAL A 238 -18.19 -24.17 -3.59
CA VAL A 238 -17.01 -24.16 -4.45
C VAL A 238 -17.38 -23.47 -5.76
N LEU A 239 -16.38 -23.01 -6.52
CA LEU A 239 -16.61 -22.49 -7.86
C LEU A 239 -16.32 -23.56 -8.91
N GLY A 240 -17.34 -23.89 -9.70
CA GLY A 240 -17.22 -24.79 -10.83
C GLY A 240 -17.45 -24.09 -12.17
N TYR A 241 -17.25 -24.82 -13.26
CA TYR A 241 -17.54 -24.32 -14.59
C TYR A 241 -17.96 -25.41 -15.55
N ALA A 242 -18.74 -24.98 -16.54
CA ALA A 242 -19.21 -25.78 -17.65
C ALA A 242 -18.99 -25.05 -18.99
N ILE A 243 -18.84 -25.78 -20.08
CA ILE A 243 -18.54 -25.24 -21.40
C ILE A 243 -19.63 -25.65 -22.40
N SER A 244 -19.97 -24.71 -23.31
CA SER A 244 -20.87 -24.96 -24.42
C SER A 244 -20.37 -24.28 -25.72
N LYS A 245 -20.83 -24.76 -26.86
CA LYS A 245 -20.71 -24.08 -28.16
C LYS A 245 -21.88 -23.15 -28.48
N ASN A 246 -22.93 -23.17 -27.66
CA ASN A 246 -24.12 -22.36 -27.79
C ASN A 246 -24.33 -21.50 -26.54
N PRO A 247 -24.61 -20.19 -26.68
CA PRO A 247 -24.78 -19.30 -25.52
C PRO A 247 -25.91 -19.74 -24.56
N MET A 248 -26.95 -20.42 -25.06
CA MET A 248 -28.03 -20.96 -24.22
C MET A 248 -27.82 -22.43 -23.82
N GLY A 249 -26.65 -22.98 -24.03
CA GLY A 249 -26.32 -24.36 -23.68
C GLY A 249 -26.77 -25.39 -24.70
N PRO A 250 -26.77 -26.68 -24.33
CA PRO A 250 -26.44 -27.19 -22.99
C PRO A 250 -24.98 -27.03 -22.64
N TYR A 251 -24.73 -26.66 -21.37
CA TYR A 251 -23.38 -26.56 -20.81
C TYR A 251 -22.99 -27.87 -20.15
N GLU A 252 -21.81 -28.35 -20.48
CA GLU A 252 -21.20 -29.56 -19.93
C GLU A 252 -20.18 -29.24 -18.86
N TYR A 253 -20.33 -29.80 -17.64
CA TYR A 253 -19.41 -29.59 -16.54
C TYR A 253 -17.99 -30.04 -16.89
N LYS A 254 -16.98 -29.22 -16.53
CA LYS A 254 -15.57 -29.48 -16.83
C LYS A 254 -14.66 -29.55 -15.60
N GLY A 255 -15.04 -28.96 -14.49
CA GLY A 255 -14.21 -29.01 -13.28
C GLY A 255 -14.40 -27.83 -12.34
N LEU A 256 -13.46 -27.71 -11.42
CA LEU A 256 -13.42 -26.65 -10.43
C LEU A 256 -12.56 -25.48 -10.92
N ILE A 257 -12.98 -24.27 -10.55
CA ILE A 257 -12.17 -23.06 -10.62
C ILE A 257 -11.51 -22.82 -9.27
N MET A 258 -12.24 -23.04 -8.17
CA MET A 258 -11.77 -22.82 -6.81
C MET A 258 -12.44 -23.79 -5.86
N SER A 259 -11.63 -24.45 -5.02
CA SER A 259 -12.11 -25.29 -3.92
C SER A 259 -12.63 -24.46 -2.75
N GLU A 260 -13.15 -25.13 -1.71
CA GLU A 260 -13.63 -24.50 -0.48
C GLU A 260 -12.59 -23.58 0.13
N HIS A 261 -13.03 -22.43 0.64
CA HIS A 261 -12.17 -21.53 1.39
C HIS A 261 -11.80 -22.11 2.74
N VAL A 262 -10.52 -22.00 3.13
CA VAL A 262 -9.98 -22.62 4.37
C VAL A 262 -10.71 -22.14 5.62
N ASN A 263 -11.17 -20.89 5.64
CA ASN A 263 -11.88 -20.28 6.78
C ASN A 263 -13.39 -20.50 6.75
N GLY A 264 -13.90 -21.32 5.81
CA GLY A 264 -15.29 -21.76 5.81
C GLY A 264 -16.31 -20.67 5.49
N CYS A 265 -16.01 -19.74 4.61
CA CYS A 265 -17.03 -18.85 4.02
C CYS A 265 -18.09 -19.73 3.34
N TRP A 266 -19.34 -19.62 3.79
CA TRP A 266 -20.39 -20.53 3.32
C TRP A 266 -20.70 -20.30 1.83
N THR A 267 -20.85 -19.03 1.44
CA THR A 267 -21.08 -18.65 0.04
C THR A 267 -19.76 -18.36 -0.69
N ASN A 268 -19.78 -18.59 -2.00
CA ASN A 268 -18.77 -18.08 -2.93
C ASN A 268 -19.51 -17.49 -4.14
N HIS A 269 -19.09 -16.33 -4.62
CA HIS A 269 -19.64 -15.68 -5.81
C HIS A 269 -18.51 -14.94 -6.51
N HIS A 270 -18.61 -14.84 -7.85
CA HIS A 270 -17.43 -14.45 -8.62
C HIS A 270 -17.78 -13.79 -9.96
N SER A 271 -16.74 -13.24 -10.58
CA SER A 271 -16.72 -12.87 -12.00
C SER A 271 -15.34 -13.12 -12.59
N ILE A 272 -15.28 -13.26 -13.90
CA ILE A 272 -14.03 -13.54 -14.64
C ILE A 272 -13.89 -12.53 -15.77
N VAL A 273 -12.78 -11.81 -15.80
CA VAL A 273 -12.51 -10.79 -16.83
C VAL A 273 -11.12 -10.91 -17.41
N ASN A 274 -10.98 -10.57 -18.68
CA ASN A 274 -9.68 -10.32 -19.30
C ASN A 274 -9.37 -8.82 -19.21
N TYR A 275 -8.21 -8.49 -18.66
CA TYR A 275 -7.73 -7.12 -18.55
C TYR A 275 -6.25 -7.05 -18.89
N LYS A 276 -5.86 -6.26 -19.88
CA LYS A 276 -4.48 -6.12 -20.33
C LYS A 276 -3.82 -7.49 -20.60
N ASP A 277 -4.51 -8.32 -21.38
CA ASP A 277 -4.07 -9.66 -21.82
C ASP A 277 -3.88 -10.69 -20.69
N GLN A 278 -4.33 -10.40 -19.47
CA GLN A 278 -4.36 -11.35 -18.36
C GLN A 278 -5.79 -11.58 -17.89
N TRP A 279 -6.16 -12.83 -17.64
CA TRP A 279 -7.44 -13.19 -17.03
C TRP A 279 -7.36 -13.11 -15.51
N TYR A 280 -8.43 -12.62 -14.89
CA TYR A 280 -8.56 -12.47 -13.46
C TYR A 280 -9.88 -13.05 -12.98
N LEU A 281 -9.82 -13.73 -11.83
CA LEU A 281 -10.96 -14.16 -11.03
C LEU A 281 -11.16 -13.16 -9.90
N PHE A 282 -12.33 -12.55 -9.88
CA PHE A 282 -12.83 -11.80 -8.72
C PHE A 282 -13.75 -12.72 -7.94
N TYR A 283 -13.59 -12.79 -6.64
CA TYR A 283 -14.38 -13.64 -5.75
C TYR A 283 -14.47 -13.00 -4.37
N HIS A 284 -15.22 -13.57 -3.44
CA HIS A 284 -15.26 -13.08 -2.08
C HIS A 284 -14.90 -14.17 -1.06
N HIS A 285 -14.48 -13.73 0.11
CA HIS A 285 -14.37 -14.53 1.34
C HIS A 285 -14.59 -13.66 2.57
N ASN A 286 -14.53 -14.26 3.78
CA ASN A 286 -14.80 -13.59 5.05
C ASN A 286 -13.59 -13.47 5.99
N ASP A 287 -12.38 -13.40 5.49
CA ASP A 287 -11.15 -13.34 6.32
C ASP A 287 -11.12 -12.11 7.23
N PHE A 288 -11.76 -11.00 6.85
CA PHE A 288 -11.94 -9.84 7.72
C PHE A 288 -13.04 -10.00 8.77
N SER A 289 -13.87 -11.01 8.64
CA SER A 289 -14.99 -11.33 9.53
C SER A 289 -15.10 -12.83 9.81
N PRO A 290 -14.06 -13.50 10.31
CA PRO A 290 -13.97 -14.97 10.34
C PRO A 290 -15.02 -15.64 11.24
N ARG A 291 -15.77 -14.87 12.03
CA ARG A 291 -16.91 -15.36 12.84
C ARG A 291 -18.26 -15.02 12.22
N ASP A 292 -18.25 -14.40 11.04
CA ASP A 292 -19.43 -13.87 10.39
C ASP A 292 -19.29 -13.97 8.87
N ASP A 293 -19.82 -15.03 8.32
CA ASP A 293 -19.79 -15.31 6.88
C ASP A 293 -20.84 -14.51 6.07
N LYS A 294 -21.54 -13.56 6.69
CA LYS A 294 -22.46 -12.62 6.05
C LYS A 294 -21.84 -11.24 5.83
N ARG A 295 -20.60 -11.01 6.26
CA ARG A 295 -19.80 -9.80 6.00
C ARG A 295 -18.58 -10.23 5.21
N ARG A 296 -18.71 -10.16 3.91
CA ARG A 296 -17.73 -10.71 2.96
C ARG A 296 -16.85 -9.60 2.38
N SER A 297 -15.78 -9.97 1.72
CA SER A 297 -14.83 -9.01 1.14
C SER A 297 -14.28 -9.51 -0.18
N VAL A 298 -14.24 -8.63 -1.18
CA VAL A 298 -13.81 -8.96 -2.55
C VAL A 298 -12.31 -9.17 -2.62
N CYS A 299 -11.94 -10.25 -3.31
CA CYS A 299 -10.56 -10.65 -3.60
C CYS A 299 -10.35 -10.85 -5.10
N ILE A 300 -9.09 -10.81 -5.53
CA ILE A 300 -8.69 -10.98 -6.93
C ILE A 300 -7.52 -11.96 -7.00
N GLU A 301 -7.59 -12.91 -7.94
CA GLU A 301 -6.46 -13.76 -8.32
C GLU A 301 -6.28 -13.79 -9.84
N LYS A 302 -5.07 -14.10 -10.31
CA LYS A 302 -4.82 -14.40 -11.72
C LYS A 302 -5.44 -15.75 -12.08
N LEU A 303 -6.06 -15.81 -13.25
CA LEU A 303 -6.66 -17.04 -13.79
C LEU A 303 -5.93 -17.46 -15.07
N TYR A 304 -5.73 -18.75 -15.24
CA TYR A 304 -5.05 -19.31 -16.39
C TYR A 304 -5.85 -20.43 -17.03
N PHE A 305 -5.73 -20.54 -18.35
CA PHE A 305 -6.30 -21.64 -19.14
C PHE A 305 -5.21 -22.64 -19.51
N ASN A 306 -5.58 -23.91 -19.57
CA ASN A 306 -4.77 -24.94 -20.19
C ASN A 306 -4.89 -24.86 -21.74
N ALA A 307 -4.00 -25.55 -22.44
CA ALA A 307 -4.00 -25.54 -23.91
C ALA A 307 -5.30 -26.11 -24.53
N ASP A 308 -6.01 -26.96 -23.81
CA ASP A 308 -7.31 -27.53 -24.22
C ASP A 308 -8.51 -26.62 -23.89
N GLY A 309 -8.28 -25.44 -23.33
CA GLY A 309 -9.31 -24.50 -22.94
C GLY A 309 -9.92 -24.76 -21.56
N THR A 310 -9.45 -25.75 -20.80
CA THR A 310 -9.88 -25.93 -19.42
C THR A 310 -9.25 -24.86 -18.50
N ILE A 311 -9.96 -24.50 -17.43
CA ILE A 311 -9.49 -23.53 -16.45
C ILE A 311 -8.59 -24.24 -15.43
N GLN A 312 -7.44 -23.64 -15.11
CA GLN A 312 -6.59 -24.09 -14.00
C GLN A 312 -7.22 -23.70 -12.67
N GLU A 313 -7.20 -24.59 -11.70
CA GLU A 313 -7.73 -24.31 -10.36
C GLU A 313 -6.95 -23.18 -9.71
N VAL A 314 -7.68 -22.16 -9.23
CA VAL A 314 -7.16 -20.97 -8.56
C VAL A 314 -7.16 -21.21 -7.05
N LYS A 315 -6.01 -20.99 -6.43
CA LYS A 315 -5.90 -21.03 -4.96
C LYS A 315 -6.12 -19.61 -4.40
N PRO A 316 -7.08 -19.43 -3.50
CA PRO A 316 -7.28 -18.14 -2.86
C PRO A 316 -6.08 -17.74 -2.01
N THR A 317 -5.65 -16.49 -2.10
CA THR A 317 -4.56 -15.95 -1.29
C THR A 317 -4.93 -14.58 -0.72
N MET A 318 -4.29 -14.21 0.39
CA MET A 318 -4.36 -12.85 0.91
C MET A 318 -3.45 -11.89 0.14
N ARG A 319 -2.58 -12.41 -0.73
CA ARG A 319 -1.64 -11.61 -1.53
C ARG A 319 -2.35 -10.82 -2.63
N GLY A 320 -3.31 -11.42 -3.30
CA GLY A 320 -3.96 -10.81 -4.46
C GLY A 320 -3.02 -10.59 -5.65
N VAL A 321 -3.34 -9.59 -6.45
CA VAL A 321 -2.62 -9.25 -7.70
C VAL A 321 -1.95 -7.88 -7.61
N GLY A 322 -1.10 -7.57 -8.60
CA GLY A 322 -0.40 -6.31 -8.72
C GLY A 322 1.02 -6.33 -8.13
N ILE A 323 1.74 -5.23 -8.36
CA ILE A 323 3.14 -5.07 -7.96
C ILE A 323 3.19 -4.07 -6.80
N ASN A 324 3.78 -4.48 -5.67
CA ASN A 324 4.03 -3.59 -4.55
C ASN A 324 5.41 -2.97 -4.68
N LYS A 325 5.52 -1.67 -4.44
CA LYS A 325 6.84 -1.04 -4.36
C LYS A 325 7.51 -1.41 -3.03
N ALA A 326 8.78 -1.80 -3.10
CA ALA A 326 9.56 -2.14 -1.91
C ALA A 326 9.59 -1.01 -0.87
N THR A 327 9.48 0.25 -1.32
CA THR A 327 9.50 1.45 -0.46
C THR A 327 8.17 1.72 0.26
N GLU A 328 7.10 1.07 -0.13
CA GLU A 328 5.81 1.10 0.56
C GLU A 328 5.75 0.05 1.67
N LYS A 329 4.81 0.20 2.59
CA LYS A 329 4.58 -0.81 3.62
C LYS A 329 3.98 -2.06 2.98
N ILE A 330 4.62 -3.21 3.15
CA ILE A 330 4.18 -4.50 2.64
C ILE A 330 3.68 -5.32 3.82
N GLU A 331 2.40 -5.63 3.84
CA GLU A 331 1.79 -6.56 4.80
C GLU A 331 2.25 -7.99 4.43
N ILE A 332 3.45 -8.36 4.89
CA ILE A 332 4.12 -9.60 4.49
C ILE A 332 3.41 -10.86 5.03
N ASP A 333 2.57 -10.70 6.04
CA ASP A 333 1.66 -11.69 6.60
C ASP A 333 0.59 -12.14 5.60
N ARG A 334 0.31 -11.35 4.56
CA ARG A 334 -0.59 -11.68 3.45
C ARG A 334 0.18 -12.29 2.28
N TYR A 335 0.85 -13.37 2.53
CA TYR A 335 1.76 -14.02 1.61
C TYR A 335 1.05 -14.78 0.46
N SER A 336 1.80 -15.10 -0.60
CA SER A 336 1.35 -15.92 -1.73
C SER A 336 1.41 -17.42 -1.44
N SER A 337 2.43 -17.84 -0.68
CA SER A 337 2.63 -19.23 -0.28
C SER A 337 3.52 -19.33 0.96
N ALA A 338 3.44 -20.44 1.65
CA ALA A 338 4.19 -20.69 2.87
C ALA A 338 4.56 -22.17 3.02
N SER A 339 5.48 -22.46 3.95
CA SER A 339 5.65 -23.84 4.44
C SER A 339 4.40 -24.31 5.21
N SER A 340 4.18 -25.61 5.24
CA SER A 340 2.93 -26.20 5.75
C SER A 340 2.68 -26.00 7.26
N ASP A 341 3.71 -25.60 8.00
CA ASP A 341 3.66 -25.33 9.44
C ASP A 341 3.28 -23.87 9.79
N VAL A 342 3.22 -22.98 8.80
CA VAL A 342 2.85 -21.58 8.99
C VAL A 342 1.35 -21.43 9.16
N THR A 343 0.96 -20.56 10.10
CA THR A 343 -0.44 -20.16 10.31
C THR A 343 -0.59 -18.65 10.21
N THR A 344 -1.79 -18.20 9.81
CA THR A 344 -2.17 -16.79 9.79
C THR A 344 -3.31 -16.58 10.74
N GLU A 345 -3.26 -15.53 11.53
CA GLU A 345 -4.32 -15.17 12.47
C GLU A 345 -4.49 -13.65 12.56
N LEU A 346 -5.67 -13.22 13.00
CA LEU A 346 -5.95 -11.79 13.23
C LEU A 346 -5.14 -11.28 14.41
N LYS A 347 -4.39 -10.21 14.17
CA LYS A 347 -3.57 -9.52 15.17
C LYS A 347 -4.39 -8.51 15.98
N ASP A 348 -5.30 -7.80 15.31
CA ASP A 348 -6.12 -6.75 15.92
C ASP A 348 -7.59 -6.97 15.51
N THR A 349 -8.47 -6.99 16.51
CA THR A 349 -9.92 -7.18 16.34
C THR A 349 -10.73 -5.91 16.62
N VAL A 350 -10.07 -4.82 17.01
CA VAL A 350 -10.73 -3.57 17.45
C VAL A 350 -11.13 -2.68 16.27
N ASN A 351 -10.37 -2.72 15.18
CA ASN A 351 -10.61 -1.89 14.00
C ASN A 351 -11.25 -2.68 12.88
N THR A 352 -12.12 -2.03 12.10
CA THR A 352 -12.71 -2.58 10.85
C THR A 352 -11.63 -2.95 9.82
N PHE A 353 -10.47 -2.31 9.87
CA PHE A 353 -9.28 -2.65 9.08
C PHE A 353 -8.35 -3.57 9.86
N ARG A 354 -8.69 -4.84 9.88
CA ARG A 354 -8.00 -5.84 10.67
C ARG A 354 -6.63 -6.14 10.08
N SER A 355 -5.59 -6.07 10.92
CA SER A 355 -4.28 -6.57 10.60
C SER A 355 -4.17 -8.05 10.96
N PHE A 356 -3.37 -8.76 10.21
CA PHE A 356 -3.04 -10.16 10.45
C PHE A 356 -1.62 -10.28 11.01
N GLN A 357 -1.26 -11.48 11.38
CA GLN A 357 0.11 -11.90 11.63
C GLN A 357 0.34 -13.28 11.02
N ALA A 358 1.51 -13.49 10.42
CA ALA A 358 1.94 -14.81 10.03
C ALA A 358 2.86 -15.39 11.12
N ASN A 359 2.54 -16.58 11.60
CA ASN A 359 3.30 -17.29 12.62
C ASN A 359 4.18 -18.34 11.92
N LEU A 360 5.47 -18.19 12.04
CA LEU A 360 6.51 -19.10 11.55
C LEU A 360 7.07 -19.84 12.77
N PRO A 361 6.58 -21.05 13.10
CA PRO A 361 6.78 -21.65 14.42
C PRO A 361 8.17 -22.21 14.67
N SER A 362 8.95 -22.49 13.61
CA SER A 362 10.20 -23.21 13.76
C SER A 362 11.28 -22.77 12.78
N LYS A 363 12.51 -23.20 13.05
CA LYS A 363 13.61 -23.06 12.10
C LYS A 363 13.28 -23.74 10.76
N GLY A 364 13.43 -22.98 9.68
CA GLY A 364 13.12 -23.42 8.33
C GLY A 364 11.70 -23.09 7.88
N SER A 365 10.79 -22.65 8.77
CA SER A 365 9.51 -22.09 8.38
C SER A 365 9.73 -20.88 7.47
N TRP A 366 8.89 -20.73 6.45
CA TRP A 366 9.01 -19.65 5.49
C TRP A 366 7.65 -19.19 4.96
N ILE A 367 7.57 -17.91 4.59
CA ILE A 367 6.51 -17.32 3.79
C ILE A 367 7.08 -16.64 2.56
N LYS A 368 6.36 -16.65 1.46
CA LYS A 368 6.74 -16.02 0.20
C LYS A 368 5.71 -15.01 -0.24
N TYR A 369 6.17 -13.82 -0.62
CA TYR A 369 5.38 -12.71 -1.12
C TYR A 369 5.86 -12.33 -2.52
N ASN A 370 5.00 -12.49 -3.53
CA ASN A 370 5.35 -12.29 -4.93
C ASN A 370 5.35 -10.82 -5.34
N ASP A 371 6.01 -10.50 -6.45
CA ASP A 371 5.89 -9.28 -7.23
C ASP A 371 6.16 -7.98 -6.43
N VAL A 372 7.38 -7.84 -5.88
CA VAL A 372 7.85 -6.60 -5.22
C VAL A 372 8.82 -5.86 -6.12
N ASP A 373 8.56 -4.58 -6.38
CA ASP A 373 9.40 -3.72 -7.21
C ASP A 373 10.45 -2.98 -6.38
N PHE A 374 11.70 -3.28 -6.64
CA PHE A 374 12.88 -2.67 -6.02
C PHE A 374 13.49 -1.53 -6.84
N SER A 375 12.92 -1.15 -7.97
CA SER A 375 13.51 -0.18 -8.91
C SER A 375 13.82 1.19 -8.27
N CYS A 376 13.02 1.60 -7.29
CA CYS A 376 13.21 2.85 -6.55
C CYS A 376 14.20 2.75 -5.38
N LEU A 377 14.78 1.56 -5.12
CA LEU A 377 15.67 1.35 -3.99
C LEU A 377 17.14 1.44 -4.42
N THR A 378 17.86 2.44 -3.93
CA THR A 378 19.25 2.70 -4.35
C THR A 378 20.29 2.47 -3.24
N ASP A 379 20.00 2.91 -2.03
CA ASP A 379 20.82 2.74 -0.83
C ASP A 379 19.86 2.47 0.34
N GLY A 380 19.37 1.22 0.39
CA GLY A 380 18.27 0.85 1.23
C GLY A 380 18.66 0.28 2.59
N TYR A 381 17.69 0.27 3.47
CA TYR A 381 17.65 -0.54 4.66
C TYR A 381 16.24 -1.12 4.85
N LEU A 382 16.16 -2.23 5.55
CA LEU A 382 14.89 -2.89 5.87
C LEU A 382 14.36 -2.39 7.21
N ILE A 383 13.05 -2.24 7.28
CA ILE A 383 12.27 -2.14 8.53
C ILE A 383 11.31 -3.32 8.54
N ILE A 384 11.21 -4.01 9.67
CA ILE A 384 10.28 -5.14 9.87
C ILE A 384 9.58 -5.01 11.20
N ASN A 385 8.29 -5.34 11.25
CA ASN A 385 7.53 -5.52 12.48
C ASN A 385 7.39 -7.02 12.76
N ALA A 386 8.01 -7.46 13.86
CA ALA A 386 8.07 -8.88 14.22
C ALA A 386 8.08 -9.06 15.74
N LYS A 387 7.69 -10.24 16.20
CA LYS A 387 7.80 -10.65 17.60
C LYS A 387 8.29 -12.09 17.69
N ALA A 388 8.88 -12.47 18.82
CA ALA A 388 9.25 -13.83 19.15
C ALA A 388 9.15 -14.09 20.65
N SER A 389 9.01 -15.33 21.05
CA SER A 389 8.99 -15.73 22.48
C SER A 389 10.40 -15.82 23.08
N ASP A 390 11.42 -15.96 22.24
CA ASP A 390 12.84 -16.04 22.62
C ASP A 390 13.71 -15.43 21.51
N ASN A 391 15.02 -15.33 21.77
CA ASN A 391 15.98 -14.82 20.80
C ASN A 391 15.97 -15.71 19.54
N THR A 392 15.81 -15.09 18.38
CA THR A 392 15.76 -15.81 17.10
C THR A 392 16.29 -14.94 15.96
N LYS A 393 16.39 -15.53 14.76
CA LYS A 393 16.88 -14.86 13.56
C LYS A 393 15.90 -15.05 12.42
N ILE A 394 15.64 -13.95 11.71
CA ILE A 394 14.86 -13.96 10.46
C ILE A 394 15.76 -13.48 9.33
N TYR A 395 15.71 -14.17 8.19
CA TYR A 395 16.36 -13.70 6.97
C TYR A 395 15.31 -13.37 5.93
N ILE A 396 15.52 -12.24 5.27
CA ILE A 396 14.77 -11.87 4.08
C ILE A 396 15.59 -12.30 2.87
N ARG A 397 14.97 -13.06 1.98
CA ARG A 397 15.63 -13.66 0.82
C ARG A 397 14.91 -13.30 -0.48
N GLU A 398 15.61 -13.41 -1.59
CA GLU A 398 15.08 -13.23 -2.93
C GLU A 398 14.60 -14.58 -3.50
N LYS A 399 13.39 -14.59 -4.08
CA LYS A 399 12.78 -15.66 -4.90
C LYS A 399 12.43 -16.96 -4.17
N SER A 400 13.26 -17.47 -3.28
CA SER A 400 13.02 -18.74 -2.60
C SER A 400 13.63 -18.78 -1.19
N ALA A 401 13.20 -19.75 -0.38
CA ALA A 401 13.74 -19.99 0.97
C ALA A 401 15.24 -20.30 1.01
N LYS A 402 15.84 -20.65 -0.12
CA LYS A 402 17.29 -20.82 -0.31
C LYS A 402 17.92 -19.72 -1.15
N GLY A 403 17.14 -18.68 -1.48
CA GLY A 403 17.56 -17.56 -2.31
C GLY A 403 18.61 -16.68 -1.65
N LYS A 404 19.13 -15.73 -2.44
CA LYS A 404 20.14 -14.78 -1.99
C LYS A 404 19.59 -13.94 -0.84
N ILE A 405 20.39 -13.73 0.19
CA ILE A 405 19.99 -12.97 1.38
C ILE A 405 19.98 -11.47 1.04
N ILE A 406 18.84 -10.86 1.26
CA ILE A 406 18.64 -9.40 1.15
C ILE A 406 19.01 -8.73 2.47
N ALA A 407 18.52 -9.27 3.60
CA ALA A 407 18.79 -8.74 4.94
C ALA A 407 18.71 -9.85 6.00
N LYS A 408 19.41 -9.64 7.11
CA LYS A 408 19.39 -10.48 8.31
C LYS A 408 18.89 -9.67 9.49
N ILE A 409 17.98 -10.23 10.27
CA ILE A 409 17.37 -9.59 11.43
C ILE A 409 17.58 -10.51 12.64
N ASP A 410 18.18 -9.97 13.69
CA ASP A 410 18.24 -10.60 15.01
C ASP A 410 17.09 -10.05 15.86
N ILE A 411 16.19 -10.94 16.29
CA ILE A 411 15.15 -10.62 17.27
C ILE A 411 15.70 -10.95 18.64
N THR A 412 16.05 -9.94 19.43
CA THR A 412 16.55 -10.10 20.78
C THR A 412 15.39 -9.90 21.76
N ALA A 413 14.59 -10.96 21.94
CA ALA A 413 13.46 -10.96 22.86
C ALA A 413 13.92 -10.92 24.34
N LYS A 414 15.06 -11.55 24.63
CA LYS A 414 15.67 -11.59 25.97
C LYS A 414 17.12 -11.14 25.90
N PRO A 415 17.38 -9.83 25.99
CA PRO A 415 18.74 -9.28 25.98
C PRO A 415 19.56 -9.83 27.14
N GLU A 416 20.82 -10.17 26.89
CA GLU A 416 21.76 -10.48 27.95
C GLU A 416 22.08 -9.21 28.76
N LEU A 417 22.20 -9.38 30.08
CA LEU A 417 22.64 -8.29 30.94
C LEU A 417 24.15 -8.11 30.80
N PRO A 418 24.65 -6.85 30.74
CA PRO A 418 26.05 -6.58 30.89
C PRO A 418 26.60 -7.18 32.20
N ALA A 419 27.83 -7.67 32.15
CA ALA A 419 28.49 -8.28 33.32
C ALA A 419 28.46 -7.29 34.52
N GLY A 420 28.00 -7.79 35.66
CA GLY A 420 27.90 -7.01 36.91
C GLY A 420 26.61 -6.20 37.10
N MET A 421 25.68 -6.24 36.15
CA MET A 421 24.38 -5.55 36.28
C MET A 421 23.36 -6.42 37.05
N PRO A 422 22.66 -5.87 38.09
CA PRO A 422 21.66 -6.63 38.84
C PRO A 422 20.53 -7.17 37.97
N ALA A 423 20.03 -8.36 38.28
CA ALA A 423 18.98 -9.05 37.51
C ALA A 423 17.68 -8.25 37.36
N MET A 424 17.40 -7.32 38.28
CA MET A 424 16.23 -6.43 38.21
C MET A 424 16.22 -5.49 36.99
N PHE A 425 17.34 -5.28 36.33
CA PHE A 425 17.45 -4.50 35.11
C PHE A 425 17.30 -5.35 33.81
N ARG A 426 17.04 -6.64 33.99
CA ARG A 426 16.78 -7.50 32.81
C ARG A 426 15.53 -7.03 32.10
N ARG A 427 15.66 -6.67 30.82
CA ARG A 427 14.53 -6.35 29.97
C ARG A 427 14.04 -7.67 29.35
N ASP A 428 12.71 -7.82 29.25
CA ASP A 428 12.05 -8.93 28.59
C ASP A 428 11.10 -8.35 27.54
N PHE A 429 11.38 -8.64 26.28
CA PHE A 429 10.57 -8.27 25.12
C PHE A 429 9.87 -9.47 24.50
N SER A 430 9.83 -10.60 25.21
CA SER A 430 9.17 -11.83 24.74
C SER A 430 7.72 -11.53 24.35
N ASN A 431 7.33 -11.99 23.15
CA ASN A 431 6.00 -11.78 22.58
C ASN A 431 5.56 -10.32 22.39
N GLN A 432 6.48 -9.35 22.50
CA GLN A 432 6.21 -7.95 22.19
C GLN A 432 6.52 -7.66 20.72
N TRP A 433 5.66 -6.89 20.07
CA TRP A 433 5.90 -6.41 18.73
C TRP A 433 7.05 -5.40 18.71
N LEU A 434 8.08 -5.73 17.95
CA LEU A 434 9.27 -4.89 17.80
C LEU A 434 9.36 -4.40 16.35
N THR A 435 9.61 -3.12 16.19
CA THR A 435 9.99 -2.55 14.89
C THR A 435 11.50 -2.54 14.80
N LEU A 436 12.05 -3.44 14.00
CA LEU A 436 13.48 -3.69 13.85
C LEU A 436 13.97 -3.15 12.51
N THR A 437 15.25 -2.77 12.46
CA THR A 437 15.90 -2.31 11.24
C THR A 437 17.14 -3.13 10.95
N ALA A 438 17.41 -3.38 9.68
CA ALA A 438 18.61 -4.07 9.24
C ALA A 438 19.20 -3.45 7.97
N PRO A 439 20.53 -3.41 7.83
CA PRO A 439 21.17 -3.05 6.58
C PRO A 439 20.88 -4.11 5.51
N LEU A 440 20.89 -3.72 4.25
CA LEU A 440 20.81 -4.68 3.15
C LEU A 440 22.21 -5.25 2.83
N GLU A 441 22.31 -6.57 2.73
CA GLU A 441 23.49 -7.25 2.19
C GLU A 441 23.48 -7.21 0.66
N TYR A 442 22.28 -7.12 0.08
CA TYR A 442 22.07 -7.10 -1.35
C TYR A 442 20.74 -6.40 -1.65
N THR A 443 20.70 -5.61 -2.72
CA THR A 443 19.46 -4.99 -3.23
C THR A 443 19.03 -5.71 -4.51
N PRO A 444 17.85 -6.35 -4.55
CA PRO A 444 17.28 -6.90 -5.78
C PRO A 444 17.11 -5.82 -6.86
N LYS A 445 17.03 -6.23 -8.12
CA LYS A 445 16.81 -5.32 -9.26
C LYS A 445 15.43 -5.59 -9.87
N GLY A 446 14.69 -4.51 -10.17
CA GLY A 446 13.36 -4.61 -10.77
C GLY A 446 12.38 -5.35 -9.85
N VAL A 447 11.46 -6.10 -10.47
CA VAL A 447 10.45 -6.87 -9.73
C VAL A 447 11.01 -8.24 -9.34
N SER A 448 10.86 -8.60 -8.08
CA SER A 448 11.29 -9.90 -7.54
C SER A 448 10.42 -10.32 -6.37
N ASP A 449 10.42 -11.63 -6.05
CA ASP A 449 9.69 -12.17 -4.91
C ASP A 449 10.52 -12.06 -3.63
N LEU A 450 9.84 -11.83 -2.52
CA LEU A 450 10.41 -11.85 -1.17
C LEU A 450 10.08 -13.16 -0.46
N VAL A 451 11.04 -13.67 0.29
CA VAL A 451 10.83 -14.81 1.18
C VAL A 451 11.38 -14.48 2.57
N VAL A 452 10.53 -14.64 3.56
CA VAL A 452 10.91 -14.53 4.97
C VAL A 452 11.17 -15.94 5.50
N THR A 453 12.32 -16.18 6.09
CA THR A 453 12.69 -17.48 6.68
C THR A 453 13.11 -17.33 8.13
N VAL A 454 12.73 -18.28 8.98
CA VAL A 454 13.25 -18.39 10.35
C VAL A 454 14.53 -19.22 10.33
N GLU A 455 15.60 -18.65 10.84
CA GLU A 455 16.93 -19.29 10.90
C GLU A 455 17.39 -19.59 12.34
N GLY A 456 16.75 -18.97 13.33
CA GLY A 456 16.98 -19.24 14.75
C GLY A 456 16.23 -20.48 15.24
N ASN A 457 16.50 -20.87 16.49
CA ASN A 457 15.87 -22.05 17.11
C ASN A 457 14.43 -21.78 17.58
N ALA A 458 14.12 -20.54 17.93
CA ALA A 458 12.75 -20.10 18.25
C ALA A 458 12.04 -19.62 16.98
N GLY A 459 10.71 -19.83 16.94
CA GLY A 459 9.85 -19.26 15.91
C GLY A 459 9.70 -17.74 16.03
N ALA A 460 9.05 -17.14 15.04
CA ALA A 460 8.72 -15.73 15.04
C ALA A 460 7.34 -15.49 14.41
N SER A 461 6.68 -14.42 14.82
CA SER A 461 5.53 -13.88 14.10
C SER A 461 5.95 -12.59 13.39
N VAL A 462 5.47 -12.42 12.16
CA VAL A 462 5.73 -11.23 11.34
C VAL A 462 4.41 -10.59 10.91
N ASP A 463 4.42 -9.28 10.75
CA ASP A 463 3.27 -8.47 10.33
C ASP A 463 3.62 -7.79 9.00
N TRP A 464 4.43 -6.76 9.02
CA TRP A 464 4.79 -6.02 7.81
C TRP A 464 6.30 -5.79 7.68
N ILE A 465 6.71 -5.51 6.45
CA ILE A 465 8.05 -5.03 6.13
C ILE A 465 7.97 -3.76 5.28
N GLN A 466 9.05 -3.00 5.27
CA GLN A 466 9.23 -1.84 4.41
C GLN A 466 10.71 -1.64 4.13
N PHE A 467 11.06 -1.33 2.88
CA PHE A 467 12.41 -0.88 2.55
C PHE A 467 12.41 0.63 2.44
N LYS A 468 13.40 1.29 2.99
CA LYS A 468 13.56 2.74 2.87
C LYS A 468 14.93 3.08 2.34
N ASN A 469 15.00 4.05 1.45
CA ASN A 469 16.28 4.64 1.08
C ASN A 469 16.84 5.43 2.27
N ARG A 470 18.13 5.28 2.50
CA ARG A 470 18.80 6.12 3.50
C ARG A 470 18.71 7.57 3.06
N PRO A 471 18.31 8.49 3.94
CA PRO A 471 18.29 9.89 3.61
C PRO A 471 19.68 10.35 3.16
N LYS A 472 19.77 10.93 1.99
CA LYS A 472 21.01 11.56 1.52
C LYS A 472 21.04 12.97 2.11
N TYR A 473 21.76 13.14 3.19
CA TYR A 473 21.91 14.43 3.85
C TYR A 473 22.86 15.38 3.11
N PHE A 474 23.76 14.83 2.32
CA PHE A 474 24.76 15.57 1.55
C PHE A 474 25.24 14.75 0.32
N SER A 475 25.81 15.47 -0.65
CA SER A 475 26.51 14.90 -1.82
C SER A 475 27.91 15.48 -1.92
N PRO A 476 28.86 14.79 -2.59
CA PRO A 476 30.13 15.43 -2.98
C PRO A 476 29.83 16.71 -3.77
N ALA A 477 30.55 17.78 -3.43
CA ALA A 477 30.38 19.02 -4.15
C ALA A 477 30.90 18.86 -5.60
N THR A 478 30.21 19.50 -6.54
CA THR A 478 30.67 19.59 -7.93
C THR A 478 31.75 20.66 -8.06
N ALA A 479 32.55 20.61 -9.13
CA ALA A 479 33.59 21.60 -9.41
C ALA A 479 33.03 23.00 -9.78
N THR A 480 31.73 23.10 -10.08
CA THR A 480 31.02 24.35 -10.37
C THR A 480 30.79 25.13 -9.09
N GLU A 481 30.88 26.46 -9.17
CA GLU A 481 30.48 27.34 -8.07
C GLU A 481 29.04 27.14 -7.68
N ALA A 482 28.75 27.31 -6.39
CA ALA A 482 27.41 27.30 -5.85
C ALA A 482 27.07 28.68 -5.29
N LYS A 483 25.80 28.99 -5.22
CA LYS A 483 25.28 30.14 -4.45
C LYS A 483 24.68 29.67 -3.14
N PRO A 484 24.56 30.60 -2.17
CA PRO A 484 23.64 30.34 -1.05
C PRO A 484 22.24 29.98 -1.58
N ASP A 485 21.45 29.32 -0.78
CA ASP A 485 20.06 29.08 -1.18
C ASP A 485 19.21 30.38 -1.11
N GLU A 486 17.92 30.28 -1.48
CA GLU A 486 17.01 31.43 -1.50
C GLU A 486 16.85 32.11 -0.13
N GLN A 487 17.08 31.37 0.96
CA GLN A 487 17.08 31.87 2.32
C GLN A 487 18.47 32.34 2.79
N GLY A 488 19.48 32.28 1.93
CA GLY A 488 20.85 32.70 2.19
C GLY A 488 21.73 31.65 2.85
N PHE A 489 21.23 30.45 3.16
CA PHE A 489 22.01 29.43 3.85
C PHE A 489 23.14 28.88 2.95
N ILE A 490 24.32 28.78 3.56
CA ILE A 490 25.50 28.19 2.94
C ILE A 490 25.39 26.67 3.04
N ARG A 491 25.24 26.01 1.91
CA ARG A 491 25.08 24.54 1.86
C ARG A 491 26.38 23.81 1.54
N ARG A 492 27.40 24.49 0.97
CA ARG A 492 28.67 23.89 0.59
C ARG A 492 29.70 24.07 1.69
N TRP A 493 30.24 22.94 2.18
CA TRP A 493 31.18 22.89 3.27
C TRP A 493 32.34 21.94 2.98
N ARG A 494 33.51 22.31 3.42
CA ARG A 494 34.68 21.45 3.57
C ARG A 494 34.67 20.95 5.02
N LEU A 495 34.60 19.66 5.19
CA LEU A 495 34.57 19.01 6.51
C LEU A 495 35.80 18.14 6.69
N MET A 496 36.51 18.33 7.77
CA MET A 496 37.56 17.41 8.18
C MET A 496 36.97 16.21 8.91
N GLU A 497 37.58 15.02 8.78
CA GLU A 497 37.20 13.87 9.59
C GLU A 497 37.15 14.27 11.08
N PRO A 498 36.06 13.94 11.81
CA PRO A 498 35.94 14.36 13.20
C PRO A 498 37.05 13.76 14.06
N MET A 499 37.55 14.57 14.97
CA MET A 499 38.58 14.19 15.93
C MET A 499 37.95 13.80 17.25
N ALA A 500 38.37 12.68 17.82
CA ALA A 500 38.00 12.31 19.19
C ALA A 500 38.63 13.27 20.17
N VAL A 501 37.84 13.84 21.09
CA VAL A 501 38.24 14.73 22.14
C VAL A 501 37.53 14.36 23.45
N ASP A 502 38.11 14.70 24.59
CA ASP A 502 37.48 14.43 25.90
C ASP A 502 36.41 15.49 26.22
N VAL A 503 35.40 15.58 25.37
CA VAL A 503 34.25 16.44 25.59
C VAL A 503 33.07 15.60 26.05
N ARG A 504 32.53 15.87 27.25
CA ARG A 504 31.41 15.12 27.85
C ARG A 504 30.11 15.92 27.95
N SER A 505 30.17 17.21 27.66
CA SER A 505 29.00 18.07 27.64
C SER A 505 29.10 19.09 26.50
N ASN A 506 27.97 19.59 26.03
CA ASN A 506 27.91 20.61 25.00
C ASN A 506 27.93 22.05 25.52
N VAL A 507 28.20 22.23 26.81
CA VAL A 507 27.94 23.49 27.53
C VAL A 507 28.96 24.57 27.26
N ILE A 508 30.25 24.22 27.16
CA ILE A 508 31.35 25.17 27.05
C ILE A 508 32.29 24.77 25.93
N PHE A 509 32.58 25.72 25.04
CA PHE A 509 33.63 25.59 24.05
C PHE A 509 34.95 26.13 24.67
N THR A 510 35.93 25.26 24.87
CA THR A 510 37.22 25.66 25.42
C THR A 510 38.30 25.69 24.35
N ASN A 511 39.15 26.70 24.35
CA ASN A 511 40.31 26.83 23.47
C ASN A 511 41.31 25.66 23.61
N SER A 512 41.28 24.91 24.73
CA SER A 512 42.11 23.73 24.93
C SER A 512 41.81 22.59 23.94
N TRP A 513 40.62 22.58 23.34
CA TRP A 513 40.26 21.62 22.28
C TRP A 513 40.80 22.05 20.92
N LEU A 514 41.05 23.34 20.73
CA LEU A 514 41.81 23.85 19.60
C LEU A 514 43.28 23.58 19.95
N SER A 515 43.85 22.47 19.48
CA SER A 515 45.28 22.22 19.72
C SER A 515 46.13 23.39 19.23
N LYS A 516 47.23 23.70 19.93
CA LYS A 516 48.16 24.80 19.53
C LYS A 516 48.58 24.74 18.06
N LYS A 517 48.53 23.57 17.40
CA LYS A 517 48.76 23.40 15.97
C LYS A 517 47.69 24.02 15.07
N PHE A 518 46.52 24.30 15.58
CA PHE A 518 45.44 24.94 14.81
C PHE A 518 45.46 26.46 14.95
N ASP A 519 45.90 27.01 16.09
CA ASP A 519 45.92 28.45 16.30
C ASP A 519 46.93 29.16 15.35
N GLU A 520 48.04 28.52 15.02
CA GLU A 520 49.05 29.08 14.06
C GLU A 520 48.59 29.04 12.60
N GLU A 521 47.61 28.23 12.25
CA GLU A 521 47.14 27.98 10.88
C GLU A 521 45.76 28.58 10.55
N LEU A 522 45.12 29.29 11.49
CA LEU A 522 43.81 29.91 11.27
C LEU A 522 43.78 30.94 10.14
N THR A 523 44.92 31.52 9.81
CA THR A 523 45.12 32.48 8.69
C THR A 523 45.47 31.80 7.35
N LYS A 524 45.75 30.49 7.34
CA LYS A 524 46.09 29.71 6.14
C LYS A 524 45.22 28.51 6.05
N LEU A 525 44.92 28.04 4.83
CA LEU A 525 44.24 26.75 4.67
C LEU A 525 45.08 25.66 5.32
N PRO A 526 44.54 24.91 6.31
CA PRO A 526 45.34 23.91 7.01
C PRO A 526 45.84 22.84 6.04
N ARG A 527 47.13 22.68 5.97
CA ARG A 527 47.82 21.56 5.29
C ARG A 527 47.88 20.32 6.18
N GLN A 528 46.86 20.07 6.95
CA GLN A 528 46.94 19.12 8.03
C GLN A 528 46.74 17.66 7.64
N LYS A 529 47.24 16.74 8.49
CA LYS A 529 47.18 15.30 8.42
C LYS A 529 45.72 14.73 8.61
N GLY A 530 44.70 15.46 8.22
CA GLY A 530 43.33 15.04 8.23
C GLY A 530 42.79 14.85 6.81
N LYS A 531 41.82 13.95 6.66
CA LYS A 531 41.13 13.81 5.38
C LYS A 531 39.99 14.82 5.32
N TRP A 532 39.94 15.60 4.26
CA TRP A 532 38.94 16.62 4.00
C TRP A 532 37.94 16.13 2.94
N TYR A 533 36.69 16.47 3.15
CA TYR A 533 35.59 16.18 2.22
C TYR A 533 34.88 17.48 1.87
N VAL A 534 34.64 17.72 0.62
CA VAL A 534 33.88 18.88 0.13
C VAL A 534 32.48 18.38 -0.22
N LEU A 535 31.48 18.83 0.52
CA LEU A 535 30.14 18.31 0.49
C LEU A 535 29.10 19.43 0.32
N ASP A 536 28.06 19.16 -0.47
CA ASP A 536 26.86 19.98 -0.54
C ASP A 536 25.77 19.39 0.34
N SER A 537 25.32 20.14 1.34
CA SER A 537 24.17 19.75 2.18
C SER A 537 22.87 19.76 1.35
N LYS A 538 22.02 18.77 1.57
CA LYS A 538 20.67 18.72 1.01
C LYS A 538 19.67 19.58 1.79
N ASN A 539 20.01 19.90 3.04
CA ASN A 539 19.21 20.74 3.93
C ASN A 539 19.89 22.09 4.11
N TYR A 540 19.20 23.08 4.70
CA TYR A 540 19.78 24.36 5.11
C TYR A 540 20.94 24.18 6.11
N ASN A 541 20.94 23.09 6.89
CA ASN A 541 21.97 22.74 7.85
C ASN A 541 22.81 21.53 7.39
N MET A 542 24.07 21.50 7.78
CA MET A 542 24.97 20.37 7.60
C MET A 542 24.85 19.41 8.77
N LYS A 543 24.45 18.17 8.50
CA LYS A 543 24.30 17.08 9.49
C LYS A 543 25.66 16.47 9.85
N LEU A 544 26.38 17.04 10.82
CA LEU A 544 27.73 16.60 11.19
C LEU A 544 27.76 15.17 11.76
N PHE A 545 26.79 14.81 12.59
CA PHE A 545 26.71 13.43 13.10
C PHE A 545 26.50 12.41 11.98
N ARG A 546 25.71 12.72 10.93
CA ARG A 546 25.52 11.86 9.76
C ARG A 546 26.77 11.79 8.90
N PHE A 547 27.55 12.88 8.87
CA PHE A 547 28.87 12.86 8.23
C PHE A 547 29.80 11.89 8.98
N ALA A 548 29.90 11.97 10.30
CA ALA A 548 30.69 11.05 11.10
C ALA A 548 30.27 9.58 10.90
N GLU A 549 28.98 9.28 10.98
CA GLU A 549 28.44 7.94 10.75
C GLU A 549 28.81 7.38 9.37
N LYS A 550 28.64 8.19 8.32
CA LYS A 550 28.95 7.77 6.95
C LYS A 550 30.38 7.29 6.77
N TYR A 551 31.31 7.89 7.49
CA TYR A 551 32.73 7.57 7.39
C TYR A 551 33.23 6.69 8.54
N GLY A 552 32.33 6.09 9.30
CA GLY A 552 32.65 5.17 10.41
C GLY A 552 33.41 5.82 11.54
N LYS A 553 33.16 7.12 11.79
CA LYS A 553 33.81 7.90 12.83
C LYS A 553 32.91 8.05 14.04
N GLN A 554 33.52 8.33 15.18
CA GLN A 554 32.83 8.59 16.44
C GLN A 554 31.94 9.83 16.33
N THR A 555 30.71 9.71 16.82
CA THR A 555 29.73 10.80 16.83
C THR A 555 29.70 11.58 18.16
N TYR A 556 30.11 10.96 19.27
CA TYR A 556 30.18 11.58 20.60
C TYR A 556 31.61 11.83 21.04
N GLY A 557 31.83 12.81 21.92
CA GLY A 557 33.17 13.20 22.31
C GLY A 557 33.98 13.58 21.10
N SER A 558 33.41 14.35 20.19
CA SER A 558 33.96 14.66 18.91
C SER A 558 34.06 16.16 18.65
N PHE A 559 35.05 16.53 17.89
CA PHE A 559 35.32 17.86 17.42
C PHE A 559 35.30 17.90 15.90
N PHE A 560 34.52 18.83 15.33
CA PHE A 560 34.34 18.99 13.89
C PHE A 560 34.95 20.32 13.43
N TRP A 561 35.87 20.25 12.47
CA TRP A 561 36.32 21.39 11.70
C TRP A 561 35.51 21.51 10.42
N CYS A 562 34.95 22.68 10.18
CA CYS A 562 34.15 23.01 9.01
C CYS A 562 34.67 24.32 8.41
N GLU A 563 34.81 24.39 7.11
CA GLU A 563 35.12 25.64 6.44
C GLU A 563 34.35 25.76 5.13
N THR A 564 34.13 27.00 4.70
CA THR A 564 33.57 27.32 3.39
C THR A 564 34.33 28.51 2.81
N ILE A 565 34.42 28.56 1.47
CA ILE A 565 35.10 29.62 0.74
C ILE A 565 34.03 30.44 0.04
N ILE A 566 34.03 31.73 0.35
CA ILE A 566 33.09 32.71 -0.16
C ILE A 566 33.85 33.61 -1.13
N ASP A 567 33.38 33.75 -2.35
CA ASP A 567 33.97 34.61 -3.35
C ASP A 567 33.02 35.74 -3.75
N CYS A 568 33.45 36.97 -3.56
CA CYS A 568 32.68 38.19 -3.79
C CYS A 568 33.24 39.01 -4.95
N GLU A 569 32.37 39.46 -5.85
CA GLU A 569 32.76 40.31 -6.96
C GLU A 569 33.20 41.74 -6.50
N GLU A 570 32.64 42.18 -5.38
CA GLU A 570 32.90 43.44 -4.72
C GLU A 570 32.89 43.33 -3.20
N ASP A 571 33.31 44.34 -2.45
CA ASP A 571 33.15 44.38 -0.99
C ASP A 571 31.65 44.40 -0.65
N ILE A 572 31.22 43.55 0.28
CA ILE A 572 29.84 43.54 0.82
C ILE A 572 29.93 43.96 2.28
N ASP A 573 29.60 45.21 2.53
CA ASP A 573 29.71 45.84 3.85
C ASP A 573 28.46 45.64 4.69
N ASN A 574 28.63 45.82 6.02
CA ASN A 574 27.56 45.82 7.02
C ASN A 574 26.73 44.50 7.07
N VAL A 575 27.33 43.39 6.73
CA VAL A 575 26.71 42.08 6.84
C VAL A 575 26.95 41.52 8.25
N ARG A 576 26.10 40.58 8.66
CA ARG A 576 26.27 39.82 9.89
C ARG A 576 26.24 38.33 9.59
N LEU A 577 27.13 37.58 10.20
CA LEU A 577 27.03 36.10 10.22
C LEU A 577 25.93 35.71 11.20
N ALA A 578 24.87 35.09 10.68
CA ALA A 578 23.83 34.43 11.46
C ALA A 578 24.09 32.92 11.41
N ALA A 579 24.26 32.29 12.57
CA ALA A 579 24.64 30.89 12.63
C ALA A 579 23.91 30.14 13.74
N GLY A 580 23.82 28.82 13.60
CA GLY A 580 23.27 27.90 14.58
C GLY A 580 24.05 26.58 14.62
N SER A 581 24.08 25.95 15.78
CA SER A 581 24.68 24.63 16.00
C SER A 581 24.04 23.88 17.17
N ASN A 582 24.17 22.53 17.12
CA ASN A 582 23.83 21.66 18.26
C ASN A 582 24.99 21.60 19.22
N GLY A 583 25.35 22.07 20.07
CA GLY A 583 26.57 22.11 20.87
C GLY A 583 27.30 23.41 20.65
N ALA A 584 28.30 23.67 21.45
CA ALA A 584 29.06 24.89 21.36
C ALA A 584 29.85 24.96 20.04
N SER A 585 29.91 26.16 19.46
CA SER A 585 30.63 26.40 18.20
C SER A 585 31.34 27.75 18.23
N LYS A 586 32.45 27.81 17.52
CA LYS A 586 33.27 29.00 17.38
C LYS A 586 33.55 29.30 15.93
N TRP A 587 33.43 30.55 15.54
CA TRP A 587 33.42 30.95 14.12
C TRP A 587 34.45 32.05 13.87
N TRP A 588 35.16 31.92 12.73
CA TRP A 588 36.19 32.88 12.26
C TRP A 588 35.92 33.26 10.81
N LEU A 589 36.02 34.53 10.51
CA LEU A 589 36.05 35.05 9.17
C LEU A 589 37.46 35.59 8.83
N ASN A 590 38.11 35.05 7.82
CA ASN A 590 39.47 35.44 7.44
C ASN A 590 40.48 35.37 8.57
N GLY A 591 40.29 34.46 9.52
CA GLY A 591 41.15 34.28 10.68
C GLY A 591 40.80 35.07 11.95
N GLU A 592 39.86 36.01 11.84
CA GLU A 592 39.36 36.78 12.99
C GLU A 592 38.13 36.07 13.60
N GLU A 593 38.09 35.93 14.93
CA GLU A 593 36.96 35.40 15.67
C GLU A 593 35.75 36.35 15.56
N VAL A 594 34.62 35.87 15.02
CA VAL A 594 33.45 36.71 14.77
C VAL A 594 32.21 36.28 15.54
N LEU A 595 32.17 35.02 16.03
CA LEU A 595 31.03 34.53 16.80
C LEU A 595 31.42 33.33 17.67
N LEU A 596 30.94 33.33 18.91
CA LEU A 596 31.02 32.21 19.84
C LEU A 596 29.62 31.84 20.34
N LEU A 597 29.20 30.58 20.12
CA LEU A 597 27.97 30.03 20.65
C LEU A 597 28.34 29.02 21.74
N GLU A 598 27.99 29.32 22.99
CA GLU A 598 28.21 28.42 24.13
C GLU A 598 26.90 27.88 24.67
N GLY A 599 26.97 26.79 25.40
CA GLY A 599 25.85 26.16 26.04
C GLY A 599 25.30 24.91 25.31
N ASP A 600 24.45 24.18 26.04
CA ASP A 600 23.70 23.05 25.46
C ASP A 600 22.56 23.61 24.62
N ARG A 601 22.65 23.43 23.32
CA ARG A 601 21.81 24.11 22.34
C ARG A 601 21.05 23.11 21.47
N ARG A 602 19.86 23.48 21.05
CA ARG A 602 19.18 22.83 19.93
C ARG A 602 19.61 23.50 18.64
N MET A 603 19.57 22.76 17.55
CA MET A 603 19.75 23.33 16.22
C MET A 603 18.61 24.30 15.91
N VAL A 604 18.90 25.58 15.92
CA VAL A 604 17.98 26.67 15.59
C VAL A 604 18.65 27.55 14.54
N GLU A 605 17.88 28.03 13.58
CA GLU A 605 18.32 29.00 12.58
C GLU A 605 18.61 30.33 13.28
N ASP A 606 19.73 30.98 12.90
CA ASP A 606 20.10 32.31 13.41
C ASP A 606 20.15 32.41 14.95
N ASP A 607 20.53 31.31 15.63
CA ASP A 607 20.60 31.23 17.07
C ASP A 607 21.62 32.22 17.66
N GLY A 608 22.62 32.60 16.88
CA GLY A 608 23.54 33.68 17.20
C GLY A 608 23.92 34.53 16.01
N MET A 609 24.23 35.81 16.24
CA MET A 609 24.67 36.76 15.24
C MET A 609 25.97 37.42 15.63
N SER A 610 26.88 37.60 14.66
CA SER A 610 28.09 38.37 14.79
C SER A 610 27.83 39.88 14.89
N ASN A 611 28.88 40.63 15.25
CA ASN A 611 28.96 42.06 14.93
C ASN A 611 28.91 42.28 13.37
N ARG A 612 28.86 43.55 12.96
CA ARG A 612 28.94 43.91 11.55
C ARG A 612 30.29 43.51 10.99
N LEU A 613 30.26 42.90 9.81
CA LEU A 613 31.41 42.40 9.08
C LEU A 613 31.41 42.98 7.65
N THR A 614 32.56 42.90 7.00
CA THR A 614 32.72 43.13 5.55
C THR A 614 33.20 41.84 4.92
N LEU A 615 32.46 41.29 3.97
CA LEU A 615 32.98 40.29 3.05
C LEU A 615 33.77 41.03 1.98
N LYS A 616 35.08 40.77 1.93
CA LYS A 616 35.97 41.47 1.01
C LYS A 616 35.82 40.97 -0.42
N LYS A 617 36.07 41.84 -1.39
CA LYS A 617 36.18 41.44 -2.78
C LYS A 617 37.16 40.28 -2.93
N GLY A 618 36.80 39.29 -3.73
CA GLY A 618 37.56 38.06 -3.90
C GLY A 618 37.27 37.08 -2.74
N ARG A 619 38.27 36.36 -2.34
CA ARG A 619 38.17 35.18 -1.49
C ARG A 619 38.08 35.52 -0.01
N ASN A 620 37.05 35.05 0.64
CA ASN A 620 36.88 35.02 2.09
C ASN A 620 36.81 33.59 2.58
N ILE A 621 37.32 33.31 3.79
CA ILE A 621 37.28 31.99 4.41
C ILE A 621 36.48 32.09 5.71
N LEU A 622 35.30 31.44 5.71
CA LEU A 622 34.52 31.24 6.91
C LEU A 622 34.85 29.86 7.50
N ARG A 623 35.34 29.83 8.72
CA ARG A 623 35.64 28.59 9.48
C ARG A 623 34.74 28.44 10.69
N CYS A 624 34.48 27.20 11.05
CA CYS A 624 33.73 26.87 12.23
C CYS A 624 34.32 25.62 12.88
N ALA A 625 34.42 25.67 14.20
CA ALA A 625 34.69 24.53 15.05
C ALA A 625 33.44 24.19 15.87
N VAL A 626 32.98 22.93 15.82
CA VAL A 626 31.82 22.47 16.58
C VAL A 626 32.22 21.31 17.46
N ILE A 627 31.84 21.37 18.74
CA ILE A 627 32.01 20.25 19.67
C ILE A 627 30.71 19.43 19.73
N ASN A 628 30.86 18.14 19.91
CA ASN A 628 29.75 17.24 20.18
C ASN A 628 30.11 16.33 21.38
N GLY A 629 29.55 16.66 22.54
CA GLY A 629 29.54 15.78 23.70
C GLY A 629 28.54 14.65 23.48
N PRO A 630 27.52 14.50 24.32
CA PRO A 630 26.40 13.59 24.06
C PRO A 630 25.43 14.20 23.05
N GLY A 631 24.85 13.38 22.14
CA GLY A 631 23.77 13.79 21.27
C GLY A 631 24.14 13.90 19.79
N LEU A 632 23.38 14.69 19.05
CA LEU A 632 23.53 14.93 17.62
C LEU A 632 24.17 16.31 17.38
N SER A 633 24.97 16.44 16.33
CA SER A 633 25.58 17.73 15.97
C SER A 633 25.25 18.12 14.53
N ASP A 634 24.92 19.40 14.38
CA ASP A 634 24.60 20.05 13.13
C ASP A 634 25.17 21.46 13.16
N LEU A 635 25.27 22.09 12.00
CA LEU A 635 25.53 23.53 11.88
C LEU A 635 24.71 24.12 10.73
N CYS A 636 24.35 25.39 10.84
CA CYS A 636 23.93 26.22 9.72
C CYS A 636 24.57 27.61 9.79
N ALA A 637 24.71 28.26 8.67
CA ALA A 637 25.19 29.64 8.59
C ALA A 637 24.65 30.34 7.34
N ARG A 638 24.39 31.63 7.50
CA ARG A 638 24.09 32.56 6.41
C ARG A 638 24.58 33.96 6.76
N PHE A 639 24.73 34.80 5.75
CA PHE A 639 24.92 36.23 5.97
C PHE A 639 23.60 36.96 5.79
N VAL A 640 23.35 37.92 6.66
CA VAL A 640 22.18 38.80 6.60
C VAL A 640 22.62 40.27 6.58
N ASP A 641 21.83 41.11 5.94
CA ASP A 641 22.02 42.57 5.92
C ASP A 641 21.59 43.20 7.25
N GLU A 642 21.66 44.53 7.32
CA GLU A 642 21.28 45.30 8.51
C GLU A 642 19.78 45.18 8.87
N LYS A 643 18.95 44.80 7.92
CA LYS A 643 17.49 44.58 8.09
C LYS A 643 17.13 43.12 8.37
N GLY A 644 18.13 42.22 8.38
CA GLY A 644 17.94 40.79 8.55
C GLY A 644 17.59 40.04 7.27
N ASN A 645 17.65 40.69 6.11
CA ASN A 645 17.42 40.00 4.84
C ASN A 645 18.63 39.14 4.45
N PRO A 646 18.41 37.99 3.79
CA PRO A 646 19.49 37.14 3.28
C PRO A 646 20.38 37.88 2.28
N VAL A 647 21.70 37.75 2.45
CA VAL A 647 22.71 38.19 1.49
C VAL A 647 23.07 37.01 0.61
N THR A 648 22.83 37.11 -0.71
CA THR A 648 23.03 36.01 -1.67
C THR A 648 23.90 36.38 -2.86
N ASN A 649 24.45 37.61 -2.89
CA ASN A 649 25.24 38.13 -3.99
C ASN A 649 26.74 37.75 -3.90
N TYR A 650 27.03 36.52 -3.48
CA TYR A 650 28.36 35.92 -3.47
C TYR A 650 28.30 34.48 -3.96
N ASN A 651 29.47 33.94 -4.36
CA ASN A 651 29.59 32.54 -4.73
C ASN A 651 30.25 31.74 -3.60
N VAL A 652 29.94 30.44 -3.55
CA VAL A 652 30.56 29.47 -2.64
C VAL A 652 31.39 28.50 -3.46
N THR A 653 32.70 28.49 -3.23
CA THR A 653 33.65 27.74 -4.05
C THR A 653 34.34 26.64 -3.25
N ILE A 654 35.09 25.78 -3.94
CA ILE A 654 35.84 24.68 -3.32
C ILE A 654 37.37 24.91 -3.42
N LYS A 655 37.80 25.97 -4.13
CA LYS A 655 39.21 26.27 -4.39
C LYS A 655 39.63 27.63 -3.85
#